data_9ac3be96d3eae4f46c9e4d1defe9beec
#
_entry.id   9ac3be96d3eae4f46c9e4d1defe9beec
#
_cell.length_a   1.000
_cell.length_b   1.000
_cell.length_c   1.000
_cell.angle_alpha   90.00
_cell.angle_beta   90.00
_cell.angle_gamma   90.00
#
_symmetry.space_group_name_H-M   'P 1'
#
loop_
_entity.id
_entity.type
_entity.pdbx_description
1 polymer ?
#
loop_
_entity_poly.entity_id
_entity_poly.type
_entity_poly.pdbx_seq_one_letter_code
_entity_poly.pdbx_strand_id
1 'polypeptide(L)'
;MLILALLATLSLTSASTLTPPVLPLVVRNPYLSTWLPNARHEPWNAWPIFYTGSSQGLAILASIPSTSTVYPLLGRPQDSLDTKAEGYNVSYPEYKGAVYDASTTNLSYVIPSGSDGDDAGVEVVSIPASYLSVHVKGKVDIDIYIDINGQWVSGNRGSEIEWSLTQSQPKSTSKSTSPSLKTWQIHRRQQLLFTEEHDQAEWGTLHFTGPSDIAHEAGTSGLLRQRFARNSTLHNTIDSEFRGIMDKEPVFAFSKHFNLSSNTSTTKEDSVLFTLTHVQNPVVQFASERGLTYMRPLWESYFPTAEELIAYHYGDFGHAVKLATNYSAQLTHDAGDANYADLTSLAARQVMGATSFSGTPENPLLFLKEISSNGNSQTVDVIFPAFPFFLYTNPRWLAYLLEPLLEHMLSGQYPNDYTMHDLGTHFPNLTGHADGRDEYMPVEECGDMLVMGLALVNSLSYEDEGVGAGSVWSAEGVAKGVKGIEASVGSGTGMSVFGLPVELETREGVWGLDDAWGGSKVGKVQARVWLERSYRLWKQWTGYLVDYSLEPHNQLCTDDFAGWLALQTNLALKGIVGIKAMSELASVVGDKEGEGYWRNVSEVYVKKWEGLGMSRDFLDGRENGGLGGRAKLAYDWEGSWTTLYSLFADAILCFHPEGGNSSSSSADEDAAPGGHQQQPLTPSGKKESSPNFIPNHIYTTQSLWYSTAMQKYGLPLDSRHLYTKSDWEFQAAAVASPELRRDILRRTAKWVNETSTDRPMTDLYQTEGSGGFPGPDFFARPVVGSFFSGLALGRACGGHGDDAFR
;
A
#
# COMPACT_ATOMS: atom_id res chain seq x y z
N MET A 1 -11.93 -2.87 31.15
CA MET A 1 -10.65 -2.84 31.86
C MET A 1 -9.48 -3.47 31.08
N LEU A 2 -9.69 -4.47 30.26
CA LEU A 2 -8.62 -5.04 29.42
C LEU A 2 -8.24 -4.16 28.21
N ILE A 3 -9.18 -3.40 27.66
CA ILE A 3 -8.95 -2.51 26.51
C ILE A 3 -8.06 -1.30 26.88
N LEU A 4 -8.19 -0.77 28.07
CA LEU A 4 -7.35 0.34 28.57
C LEU A 4 -5.88 -0.05 28.81
N ALA A 5 -5.61 -1.31 29.16
CA ALA A 5 -4.23 -1.78 29.34
C ALA A 5 -3.49 -2.03 28.01
N LEU A 6 -4.24 -2.33 26.93
CA LEU A 6 -3.65 -2.55 25.61
C LEU A 6 -3.28 -1.23 24.93
N LEU A 7 -4.03 -0.15 25.20
CA LEU A 7 -3.81 1.17 24.59
C LEU A 7 -2.68 1.96 25.27
N ALA A 8 -2.37 1.69 26.53
CA ALA A 8 -1.17 2.22 27.21
C ALA A 8 0.15 1.70 26.61
N THR A 9 0.10 0.60 25.82
CA THR A 9 1.27 0.08 25.11
C THR A 9 1.47 0.68 23.72
N LEU A 10 0.45 1.37 23.15
CA LEU A 10 0.59 2.13 21.88
C LEU A 10 1.53 3.34 22.03
N SER A 11 1.79 3.80 23.26
CA SER A 11 2.71 4.92 23.52
C SER A 11 4.20 4.53 23.50
N LEU A 12 4.55 3.30 23.14
CA LEU A 12 5.94 2.83 23.00
C LEU A 12 6.39 2.72 21.54
N THR A 13 5.62 3.22 20.57
CA THR A 13 6.16 3.39 19.22
C THR A 13 7.27 4.43 19.28
N SER A 14 8.45 4.07 18.78
CA SER A 14 9.53 5.03 18.53
C SER A 14 8.93 6.24 17.81
N ALA A 15 9.20 7.43 18.29
CA ALA A 15 8.73 8.64 17.62
C ALA A 15 9.19 8.62 16.17
N SER A 16 8.29 8.90 15.22
CA SER A 16 8.65 9.02 13.82
C SER A 16 9.79 10.01 13.65
N THR A 17 10.80 9.63 12.87
CA THR A 17 12.00 10.46 12.66
C THR A 17 11.80 11.45 11.51
N LEU A 18 10.92 11.12 10.57
CA LEU A 18 10.59 11.96 9.44
C LEU A 18 9.33 12.80 9.70
N THR A 19 9.32 13.97 9.11
CA THR A 19 8.21 14.93 9.15
C THR A 19 7.67 15.20 7.75
N PRO A 20 6.96 14.25 7.13
CA PRO A 20 6.39 14.45 5.80
C PRO A 20 5.38 15.60 5.80
N PRO A 21 5.22 16.32 4.68
CA PRO A 21 4.27 17.44 4.61
C PRO A 21 2.81 16.97 4.64
N VAL A 22 2.56 15.73 4.21
CA VAL A 22 1.23 15.13 4.10
C VAL A 22 1.23 13.77 4.78
N LEU A 23 0.19 13.46 5.55
CA LEU A 23 0.03 12.18 6.23
C LEU A 23 -1.32 11.53 5.89
N PRO A 24 -1.38 10.19 5.77
CA PRO A 24 -2.63 9.49 5.57
C PRO A 24 -3.50 9.56 6.84
N LEU A 25 -4.78 9.90 6.70
CA LEU A 25 -5.78 9.84 7.77
C LEU A 25 -6.66 8.60 7.60
N VAL A 26 -7.44 8.53 6.53
CA VAL A 26 -8.33 7.41 6.22
C VAL A 26 -8.00 6.92 4.82
N VAL A 27 -7.06 5.97 4.73
CA VAL A 27 -6.57 5.44 3.45
C VAL A 27 -6.71 3.92 3.47
N ARG A 28 -7.63 3.39 2.65
CA ARG A 28 -7.97 1.97 2.63
C ARG A 28 -8.12 1.37 1.24
N ASN A 29 -8.68 2.12 0.30
CA ASN A 29 -8.88 1.73 -1.09
C ASN A 29 -8.95 2.98 -1.96
N PRO A 30 -9.06 2.87 -3.30
CA PRO A 30 -9.06 4.04 -4.20
C PRO A 30 -10.07 5.13 -3.88
N TYR A 31 -11.19 4.80 -3.23
CA TYR A 31 -12.28 5.73 -2.93
C TYR A 31 -12.38 6.14 -1.46
N LEU A 32 -11.66 5.45 -0.58
CA LEU A 32 -11.53 5.80 0.82
C LEU A 32 -10.06 6.18 1.06
N SER A 33 -9.68 7.38 0.60
CA SER A 33 -8.30 7.87 0.54
C SER A 33 -8.23 9.33 0.94
N THR A 34 -8.26 9.57 2.25
CA THR A 34 -8.26 10.90 2.87
C THR A 34 -6.95 11.18 3.59
N TRP A 35 -6.40 12.36 3.36
CA TRP A 35 -5.07 12.76 3.78
C TRP A 35 -5.09 14.09 4.54
N LEU A 36 -4.13 14.30 5.46
CA LEU A 36 -3.84 15.56 6.13
C LEU A 36 -2.83 16.35 5.30
N PRO A 37 -3.20 17.43 4.61
CA PRO A 37 -2.33 18.11 3.64
C PRO A 37 -1.30 19.05 4.28
N ASN A 38 -1.36 19.27 5.58
CA ASN A 38 -0.53 20.21 6.34
C ASN A 38 0.06 19.57 7.60
N ALA A 39 0.55 18.33 7.49
CA ALA A 39 0.97 17.54 8.65
C ALA A 39 2.09 18.16 9.50
N ARG A 40 2.86 19.10 8.95
CA ARG A 40 3.91 19.86 9.65
C ARG A 40 3.37 21.04 10.44
N HIS A 41 2.11 21.38 10.24
CA HIS A 41 1.45 22.54 10.84
C HIS A 41 0.18 22.08 11.57
N GLU A 42 -0.47 23.02 12.22
CA GLU A 42 -1.69 22.76 12.98
C GLU A 42 -2.80 22.18 12.09
N PRO A 43 -3.37 21.01 12.45
CA PRO A 43 -4.36 20.31 11.63
C PRO A 43 -5.66 21.08 11.39
N TRP A 44 -5.98 22.06 12.21
CA TRP A 44 -7.16 22.92 12.04
C TRP A 44 -6.97 24.07 11.03
N ASN A 45 -5.81 24.21 10.40
CA ASN A 45 -5.55 25.22 9.37
C ASN A 45 -5.92 24.77 7.96
N ALA A 46 -6.21 23.48 7.75
CA ALA A 46 -6.62 22.93 6.46
C ALA A 46 -7.73 21.90 6.61
N TRP A 47 -8.59 21.78 5.60
CA TRP A 47 -9.46 20.61 5.48
C TRP A 47 -8.63 19.39 5.07
N PRO A 48 -8.94 18.19 5.61
CA PRO A 48 -8.48 16.96 4.98
C PRO A 48 -8.82 16.94 3.50
N ILE A 49 -8.02 16.24 2.72
CA ILE A 49 -8.17 16.16 1.27
C ILE A 49 -8.31 14.71 0.81
N PHE A 50 -9.02 14.50 -0.28
CA PHE A 50 -8.86 13.32 -1.11
C PHE A 50 -7.50 13.41 -1.82
N TYR A 51 -6.90 12.30 -2.24
CA TYR A 51 -5.53 12.31 -2.81
C TYR A 51 -5.35 13.29 -3.98
N THR A 52 -6.41 13.60 -4.73
CA THR A 52 -6.37 14.59 -5.82
C THR A 52 -6.28 16.04 -5.35
N GLY A 53 -6.44 16.29 -4.05
CA GLY A 53 -6.46 17.61 -3.43
C GLY A 53 -7.86 18.19 -3.22
N SER A 54 -8.91 17.50 -3.64
CA SER A 54 -10.28 17.90 -3.33
C SER A 54 -10.52 17.81 -1.82
N SER A 55 -11.04 18.86 -1.20
CA SER A 55 -11.34 18.86 0.24
C SER A 55 -12.35 17.79 0.59
N GLN A 56 -12.18 17.17 1.75
CA GLN A 56 -13.13 16.22 2.34
C GLN A 56 -13.54 16.71 3.72
N GLY A 57 -14.85 16.82 3.93
CA GLY A 57 -15.41 17.24 5.21
C GLY A 57 -15.18 16.15 6.25
N LEU A 58 -14.21 16.42 7.14
CA LEU A 58 -13.99 15.71 8.39
C LEU A 58 -13.52 16.75 9.37
N ALA A 59 -14.32 17.02 10.39
CA ALA A 59 -14.05 18.04 11.38
C ALA A 59 -14.15 17.49 12.81
N ILE A 60 -13.22 17.90 13.66
CA ILE A 60 -13.21 17.55 15.08
C ILE A 60 -13.08 18.84 15.91
N LEU A 61 -13.97 18.97 16.90
CA LEU A 61 -13.93 20.00 17.93
C LEU A 61 -13.86 19.36 19.31
N ALA A 62 -13.16 20.02 20.23
CA ALA A 62 -13.27 19.75 21.65
C ALA A 62 -13.91 20.94 22.35
N SER A 63 -14.64 20.70 23.44
CA SER A 63 -15.20 21.73 24.31
C SER A 63 -14.87 21.45 25.76
N ILE A 64 -14.50 22.49 26.51
CA ILE A 64 -14.42 22.46 27.97
C ILE A 64 -15.62 23.21 28.53
N PRO A 65 -16.65 22.52 29.02
CA PRO A 65 -17.90 23.13 29.46
C PRO A 65 -17.71 24.15 30.62
N SER A 66 -16.80 23.86 31.54
CA SER A 66 -16.53 24.70 32.70
C SER A 66 -16.03 26.11 32.36
N THR A 67 -15.38 26.28 31.19
CA THR A 67 -14.87 27.57 30.70
C THR A 67 -15.66 28.06 29.48
N SER A 68 -16.66 27.33 29.03
CA SER A 68 -17.38 27.60 27.78
C SER A 68 -16.44 27.87 26.59
N THR A 69 -15.36 27.10 26.49
CA THR A 69 -14.34 27.30 25.46
C THR A 69 -14.31 26.09 24.52
N VAL A 70 -14.30 26.37 23.20
CA VAL A 70 -14.24 25.35 22.14
C VAL A 70 -12.92 25.46 21.39
N TYR A 71 -12.37 24.28 21.03
CA TYR A 71 -11.05 24.12 20.42
C TYR A 71 -11.17 23.31 19.11
N PRO A 72 -10.79 23.86 17.95
CA PRO A 72 -10.68 23.07 16.74
C PRO A 72 -9.47 22.13 16.82
N LEU A 73 -9.66 20.85 16.42
CA LEU A 73 -8.60 19.84 16.42
C LEU A 73 -8.22 19.43 15.01
N LEU A 74 -9.20 19.23 14.13
CA LEU A 74 -8.98 18.75 12.76
C LEU A 74 -9.99 19.39 11.81
N GLY A 75 -9.59 19.65 10.56
CA GLY A 75 -10.39 20.36 9.57
C GLY A 75 -10.47 21.83 9.91
N ARG A 76 -11.44 22.55 9.36
CA ARG A 76 -11.64 23.97 9.61
C ARG A 76 -13.02 24.27 10.22
N PRO A 77 -13.46 23.57 11.27
CA PRO A 77 -14.79 23.79 11.85
C PRO A 77 -14.97 25.20 12.42
N GLN A 78 -13.87 25.85 12.84
CA GLN A 78 -13.88 27.23 13.37
C GLN A 78 -14.35 28.27 12.35
N ASP A 79 -14.25 27.99 11.04
CA ASP A 79 -14.74 28.91 10.00
C ASP A 79 -16.28 29.09 10.06
N SER A 80 -16.97 28.12 10.66
CA SER A 80 -18.42 28.13 10.89
C SER A 80 -18.82 28.71 12.24
N LEU A 81 -17.85 29.08 13.10
CA LEU A 81 -18.11 29.60 14.43
C LEU A 81 -18.12 31.12 14.42
N ASP A 82 -19.08 31.73 15.13
CA ASP A 82 -19.11 33.17 15.34
C ASP A 82 -18.26 33.52 16.57
N THR A 83 -17.07 34.06 16.34
CA THR A 83 -16.16 34.48 17.41
C THR A 83 -16.66 35.66 18.25
N LYS A 84 -17.77 36.29 17.85
CA LYS A 84 -18.42 37.37 18.58
C LYS A 84 -19.73 36.91 19.24
N ALA A 85 -20.08 35.63 19.11
CA ALA A 85 -21.29 35.10 19.70
C ALA A 85 -21.19 35.12 21.25
N GLU A 86 -22.32 35.42 21.89
CA GLU A 86 -22.44 35.20 23.34
C GLU A 86 -22.57 33.69 23.61
N GLY A 87 -21.94 33.24 24.68
CA GLY A 87 -22.12 31.89 25.24
C GLY A 87 -21.01 30.87 24.95
N TYR A 88 -20.01 31.23 24.16
CA TYR A 88 -18.77 30.41 24.03
C TYR A 88 -17.57 31.26 23.58
N ASN A 89 -16.38 30.75 23.85
CA ASN A 89 -15.12 31.30 23.36
C ASN A 89 -14.49 30.27 22.38
N VAL A 90 -13.83 30.76 21.33
CA VAL A 90 -12.99 29.95 20.46
C VAL A 90 -11.54 30.16 20.85
N SER A 91 -10.83 29.09 21.16
CA SER A 91 -9.40 29.06 21.42
C SER A 91 -8.73 27.93 20.66
N TYR A 92 -7.41 27.87 20.74
CA TYR A 92 -6.64 26.86 20.01
C TYR A 92 -5.84 26.00 20.98
N PRO A 93 -5.80 24.68 20.79
CA PRO A 93 -4.97 23.81 21.61
C PRO A 93 -3.49 24.00 21.25
N GLU A 94 -2.60 23.50 22.09
CA GLU A 94 -1.21 23.33 21.72
C GLU A 94 -1.08 22.01 20.93
N TYR A 95 -0.70 22.07 19.66
CA TYR A 95 -0.43 20.88 18.85
C TYR A 95 0.95 20.33 19.17
N LYS A 96 1.03 19.07 19.58
CA LYS A 96 2.29 18.40 19.94
C LYS A 96 2.95 17.68 18.78
N GLY A 97 2.27 17.62 17.63
CA GLY A 97 2.76 16.98 16.42
C GLY A 97 2.02 15.69 16.07
N ALA A 98 2.43 15.12 14.95
CA ALA A 98 1.96 13.83 14.44
C ALA A 98 3.03 12.77 14.62
N VAL A 99 2.59 11.56 14.97
CA VAL A 99 3.41 10.33 14.93
C VAL A 99 2.67 9.34 14.04
N TYR A 100 3.39 8.58 13.22
CA TYR A 100 2.78 7.63 12.32
C TYR A 100 3.61 6.34 12.21
N ASP A 101 2.96 5.28 11.80
CA ASP A 101 3.57 4.01 11.42
C ASP A 101 2.86 3.42 10.19
N ALA A 102 3.16 2.16 9.84
CA ALA A 102 2.57 1.48 8.69
C ALA A 102 1.04 1.34 8.78
N SER A 103 0.45 1.57 9.95
CA SER A 103 -0.95 1.32 10.22
C SER A 103 -1.69 2.49 10.85
N THR A 104 -1.00 3.42 11.49
CA THR A 104 -1.64 4.48 12.27
C THR A 104 -1.09 5.86 11.95
N THR A 105 -1.90 6.87 12.20
CA THR A 105 -1.49 8.27 12.32
C THR A 105 -2.11 8.81 13.61
N ASN A 106 -1.28 9.31 14.50
CA ASN A 106 -1.67 9.87 15.80
C ASN A 106 -1.38 11.36 15.83
N LEU A 107 -2.40 12.18 16.12
CA LEU A 107 -2.31 13.63 16.28
C LEU A 107 -2.51 13.97 17.76
N SER A 108 -1.51 14.58 18.38
CA SER A 108 -1.51 14.85 19.82
C SER A 108 -1.69 16.33 20.14
N TYR A 109 -2.54 16.61 21.13
CA TYR A 109 -2.88 17.97 21.55
C TYR A 109 -2.86 18.12 23.07
N VAL A 110 -2.55 19.35 23.53
CA VAL A 110 -2.79 19.78 24.90
C VAL A 110 -3.79 20.93 24.89
N ILE A 111 -4.88 20.75 25.61
CA ILE A 111 -5.95 21.74 25.74
C ILE A 111 -5.83 22.44 27.06
N PRO A 112 -5.59 23.79 27.09
CA PRO A 112 -5.50 24.55 28.30
C PRO A 112 -6.83 24.57 29.08
N SER A 113 -6.83 24.15 30.33
CA SER A 113 -8.03 24.10 31.18
C SER A 113 -8.36 25.44 31.89
N GLY A 114 -7.46 26.41 31.80
CA GLY A 114 -7.59 27.69 32.47
C GLY A 114 -7.20 27.70 33.97
N SER A 115 -6.82 26.54 34.52
CA SER A 115 -6.26 26.43 35.89
C SER A 115 -4.86 25.80 35.81
N ASP A 116 -3.94 26.33 36.59
CA ASP A 116 -2.54 25.87 36.59
C ASP A 116 -2.43 24.38 36.93
N GLY A 117 -1.97 23.61 35.95
CA GLY A 117 -1.60 22.19 36.09
C GLY A 117 -2.70 21.17 35.82
N ASP A 118 -3.85 21.55 35.28
CA ASP A 118 -4.98 20.64 34.97
C ASP A 118 -5.29 20.50 33.48
N ASP A 119 -4.30 20.74 32.60
CA ASP A 119 -4.45 20.63 31.15
C ASP A 119 -4.93 19.23 30.73
N ALA A 120 -5.77 19.18 29.72
CA ALA A 120 -6.26 17.93 29.16
C ALA A 120 -5.45 17.55 27.92
N GLY A 121 -4.93 16.31 27.89
CA GLY A 121 -4.37 15.69 26.72
C GLY A 121 -5.48 15.12 25.83
N VAL A 122 -5.41 15.37 24.54
CA VAL A 122 -6.30 14.76 23.54
C VAL A 122 -5.45 14.14 22.43
N GLU A 123 -5.71 12.89 22.10
CA GLU A 123 -5.09 12.20 20.99
C GLU A 123 -6.16 11.72 20.02
N VAL A 124 -5.95 12.00 18.74
CA VAL A 124 -6.78 11.51 17.64
C VAL A 124 -5.95 10.50 16.86
N VAL A 125 -6.37 9.25 16.87
CA VAL A 125 -5.66 8.12 16.25
C VAL A 125 -6.48 7.58 15.07
N SER A 126 -5.87 7.52 13.90
CA SER A 126 -6.44 6.93 12.70
C SER A 126 -5.70 5.64 12.34
N ILE A 127 -6.44 4.55 12.13
CA ILE A 127 -5.94 3.23 11.75
C ILE A 127 -6.47 2.87 10.36
N PRO A 128 -5.65 2.26 9.44
CA PRO A 128 -6.00 2.06 8.03
C PRO A 128 -7.24 1.20 7.77
N ALA A 129 -7.72 0.47 8.74
CA ALA A 129 -8.97 -0.29 8.63
C ALA A 129 -10.22 0.60 8.77
N SER A 130 -10.12 1.90 8.51
CA SER A 130 -11.17 2.92 8.64
C SER A 130 -11.62 3.19 10.09
N TYR A 131 -10.76 2.94 11.05
CA TYR A 131 -11.00 3.32 12.44
C TYR A 131 -10.50 4.76 12.71
N LEU A 132 -11.25 5.48 13.50
CA LEU A 132 -10.89 6.77 14.07
C LEU A 132 -11.20 6.73 15.57
N SER A 133 -10.19 6.84 16.42
CA SER A 133 -10.39 6.88 17.86
C SER A 133 -9.92 8.21 18.46
N VAL A 134 -10.66 8.71 19.44
CA VAL A 134 -10.28 9.89 20.20
C VAL A 134 -10.03 9.48 21.62
N HIS A 135 -8.83 9.71 22.10
CA HIS A 135 -8.39 9.44 23.48
C HIS A 135 -8.26 10.74 24.23
N VAL A 136 -8.78 10.79 25.43
CA VAL A 136 -8.74 11.97 26.32
C VAL A 136 -8.14 11.58 27.67
N LYS A 137 -7.30 12.48 28.18
CA LYS A 137 -6.65 12.29 29.47
C LYS A 137 -6.59 13.62 30.21
N GLY A 138 -7.13 13.67 31.42
CA GLY A 138 -7.16 14.93 32.17
C GLY A 138 -7.87 14.82 33.50
N LYS A 139 -8.19 15.99 34.07
CA LYS A 139 -8.94 16.17 35.33
C LYS A 139 -10.16 17.09 35.16
N VAL A 140 -10.39 17.58 33.95
CA VAL A 140 -11.54 18.44 33.60
C VAL A 140 -12.41 17.70 32.58
N ASP A 141 -13.71 17.91 32.71
CA ASP A 141 -14.66 17.31 31.76
C ASP A 141 -14.45 17.93 30.38
N ILE A 142 -14.50 17.08 29.36
CA ILE A 142 -14.32 17.48 27.97
C ILE A 142 -15.41 16.82 27.11
N ASP A 143 -15.91 17.58 26.13
CA ASP A 143 -16.80 17.06 25.11
C ASP A 143 -16.10 17.06 23.76
N ILE A 144 -16.28 15.98 23.01
CA ILE A 144 -15.74 15.86 21.66
C ILE A 144 -16.91 15.82 20.65
N TYR A 145 -16.76 16.60 19.59
CA TYR A 145 -17.62 16.60 18.42
C TYR A 145 -16.86 16.16 17.20
N ILE A 146 -17.50 15.37 16.37
CA ILE A 146 -16.96 14.96 15.07
C ILE A 146 -18.07 14.99 14.03
N ASP A 147 -17.79 15.57 12.87
CA ASP A 147 -18.70 15.53 11.72
C ASP A 147 -17.99 15.13 10.42
N ILE A 148 -18.77 14.57 9.52
CA ILE A 148 -18.43 14.35 8.12
C ILE A 148 -19.52 14.95 7.22
N ASN A 149 -19.22 15.20 5.93
CA ASN A 149 -20.19 15.68 4.96
C ASN A 149 -20.32 14.74 3.75
N GLY A 150 -21.09 15.14 2.73
CA GLY A 150 -21.29 14.36 1.52
C GLY A 150 -20.13 14.31 0.53
N GLN A 151 -19.03 15.02 0.80
CA GLN A 151 -17.85 15.03 -0.09
C GLN A 151 -17.15 13.66 -0.20
N TRP A 152 -17.52 12.71 0.65
CA TRP A 152 -17.00 11.34 0.64
C TRP A 152 -17.70 10.40 -0.37
N VAL A 153 -18.85 10.82 -0.92
CA VAL A 153 -19.67 9.97 -1.79
C VAL A 153 -19.88 10.51 -3.20
N SER A 154 -19.24 11.62 -3.53
CA SER A 154 -19.23 12.19 -4.89
C SER A 154 -18.12 13.23 -5.06
N GLY A 155 -17.45 13.20 -6.19
CA GLY A 155 -16.54 14.28 -6.62
C GLY A 155 -17.28 15.52 -7.09
N ASN A 156 -18.54 15.41 -7.50
CA ASN A 156 -19.37 16.53 -7.89
C ASN A 156 -20.05 17.18 -6.68
N ARG A 157 -19.62 18.37 -6.34
CA ARG A 157 -20.10 19.11 -5.16
C ARG A 157 -21.57 19.56 -5.25
N GLY A 158 -22.15 19.52 -6.44
CA GLY A 158 -23.58 19.79 -6.67
C GLY A 158 -24.48 18.55 -6.58
N SER A 159 -23.90 17.36 -6.45
CA SER A 159 -24.68 16.12 -6.34
C SER A 159 -25.62 16.14 -5.13
N GLU A 160 -26.90 15.80 -5.36
CA GLU A 160 -27.85 15.59 -4.29
C GLU A 160 -27.51 14.30 -3.55
N ILE A 161 -27.56 14.36 -2.21
CA ILE A 161 -27.33 13.22 -1.32
C ILE A 161 -28.56 12.94 -0.46
N GLU A 162 -28.69 11.65 -0.11
CA GLU A 162 -29.65 11.14 0.85
C GLU A 162 -28.91 10.55 2.04
N TRP A 163 -29.55 10.62 3.20
CA TRP A 163 -28.96 10.11 4.44
C TRP A 163 -30.01 9.52 5.38
N SER A 164 -29.55 8.63 6.22
CA SER A 164 -30.35 8.05 7.31
C SER A 164 -29.47 7.73 8.51
N LEU A 165 -30.09 7.61 9.66
CA LEU A 165 -29.42 7.09 10.86
C LEU A 165 -30.05 5.74 11.22
N THR A 166 -29.23 4.72 11.30
CA THR A 166 -29.63 3.39 11.78
C THR A 166 -29.07 3.14 13.17
N GLN A 167 -29.78 2.34 13.95
CA GLN A 167 -29.32 1.90 15.27
C GLN A 167 -29.43 0.39 15.37
N SER A 168 -28.30 -0.27 15.57
CA SER A 168 -28.26 -1.70 15.81
C SER A 168 -28.52 -2.01 17.29
N GLN A 169 -29.25 -3.09 17.53
CA GLN A 169 -29.39 -3.64 18.87
C GLN A 169 -28.31 -4.70 19.11
N PRO A 170 -27.82 -4.86 20.35
CA PRO A 170 -26.85 -5.90 20.67
C PRO A 170 -27.44 -7.27 20.30
N LYS A 171 -26.76 -7.99 19.42
CA LYS A 171 -27.07 -9.40 19.17
C LYS A 171 -26.13 -10.24 20.04
N SER A 172 -26.66 -10.93 21.02
CA SER A 172 -25.89 -11.88 21.83
C SER A 172 -26.00 -13.26 21.18
N THR A 173 -24.88 -13.78 20.76
CA THR A 173 -24.72 -15.18 20.39
C THR A 173 -24.04 -15.91 21.55
N SER A 174 -24.03 -17.25 21.55
CA SER A 174 -23.37 -18.04 22.59
C SER A 174 -21.85 -17.78 22.72
N LYS A 175 -21.26 -17.10 21.75
CA LYS A 175 -19.80 -16.86 21.67
C LYS A 175 -19.38 -15.38 21.66
N SER A 176 -20.27 -14.44 21.34
CA SER A 176 -19.95 -13.00 21.33
C SER A 176 -21.19 -12.12 21.46
N THR A 177 -21.00 -10.93 22.04
CA THR A 177 -22.03 -9.88 22.07
C THR A 177 -21.59 -8.77 21.11
N SER A 178 -22.37 -8.54 20.04
CA SER A 178 -22.13 -7.40 19.16
C SER A 178 -22.43 -6.10 19.91
N PRO A 179 -21.61 -5.04 19.74
CA PRO A 179 -21.89 -3.75 20.34
C PRO A 179 -23.18 -3.13 19.79
N SER A 180 -23.84 -2.32 20.60
CA SER A 180 -24.92 -1.45 20.12
C SER A 180 -24.34 -0.22 19.45
N LEU A 181 -24.70 0.03 18.19
CA LEU A 181 -24.09 1.05 17.34
C LEU A 181 -25.12 2.00 16.75
N LYS A 182 -24.70 3.22 16.49
CA LYS A 182 -25.39 4.18 15.62
C LYS A 182 -24.56 4.39 14.37
N THR A 183 -25.21 4.40 13.21
CA THR A 183 -24.53 4.54 11.91
C THR A 183 -25.28 5.55 11.04
N TRP A 184 -24.59 6.62 10.67
CA TRP A 184 -25.01 7.46 9.56
C TRP A 184 -24.70 6.72 8.27
N GLN A 185 -25.72 6.61 7.40
CA GLN A 185 -25.62 6.08 6.04
C GLN A 185 -25.83 7.25 5.09
N ILE A 186 -24.84 7.55 4.27
CA ILE A 186 -24.85 8.67 3.33
C ILE A 186 -24.54 8.13 1.94
N HIS A 187 -25.35 8.53 0.97
CA HIS A 187 -25.11 8.15 -0.42
C HIS A 187 -25.61 9.21 -1.39
N ARG A 188 -25.05 9.19 -2.59
CA ARG A 188 -25.56 9.99 -3.69
C ARG A 188 -26.98 9.53 -4.05
N ARG A 189 -27.93 10.46 -4.19
CA ARG A 189 -29.33 10.13 -4.49
C ARG A 189 -29.48 9.33 -5.79
N GLN A 190 -28.78 9.73 -6.82
CA GLN A 190 -28.69 8.98 -8.08
C GLN A 190 -27.34 8.25 -8.13
N GLN A 191 -27.34 6.96 -7.90
CA GLN A 191 -26.14 6.13 -8.04
C GLN A 191 -25.73 6.00 -9.50
N LEU A 192 -24.48 6.31 -9.82
CA LEU A 192 -23.89 6.15 -11.17
C LEU A 192 -22.81 5.08 -11.11
N LEU A 193 -23.18 3.85 -11.38
CA LEU A 193 -22.27 2.70 -11.30
C LEU A 193 -21.06 2.91 -12.21
N PHE A 194 -19.90 2.55 -11.69
CA PHE A 194 -18.61 2.59 -12.40
C PHE A 194 -18.23 3.95 -12.97
N THR A 195 -18.78 5.02 -12.40
CA THR A 195 -18.47 6.39 -12.79
C THR A 195 -17.65 7.07 -11.70
N GLU A 196 -16.65 7.80 -12.11
CA GLU A 196 -15.84 8.67 -11.26
C GLU A 196 -16.02 10.15 -11.66
N GLU A 197 -15.96 11.01 -10.67
CA GLU A 197 -15.81 12.46 -10.84
C GLU A 197 -14.65 12.93 -9.96
N HIS A 198 -13.63 13.52 -10.56
CA HIS A 198 -12.38 13.86 -9.86
C HIS A 198 -11.77 12.66 -9.08
N ASP A 199 -11.80 11.48 -9.71
CA ASP A 199 -11.35 10.19 -9.14
C ASP A 199 -12.16 9.68 -7.94
N GLN A 200 -13.23 10.35 -7.54
CA GLN A 200 -14.14 9.89 -6.51
C GLN A 200 -15.31 9.10 -7.11
N ALA A 201 -15.70 8.02 -6.45
CA ALA A 201 -16.82 7.20 -6.91
C ALA A 201 -18.15 7.95 -6.81
N GLU A 202 -18.99 7.80 -7.86
CA GLU A 202 -20.35 8.33 -7.90
C GLU A 202 -21.40 7.27 -7.51
N TRP A 203 -20.99 6.17 -6.85
CA TRP A 203 -21.84 5.12 -6.29
C TRP A 203 -21.26 4.54 -5.01
N GLY A 204 -22.13 3.91 -4.23
CA GLY A 204 -21.78 3.34 -2.92
C GLY A 204 -22.38 4.16 -1.78
N THR A 205 -22.25 3.62 -0.58
CA THR A 205 -22.78 4.22 0.66
C THR A 205 -21.66 4.37 1.66
N LEU A 206 -21.47 5.57 2.17
CA LEU A 206 -20.60 5.83 3.30
C LEU A 206 -21.34 5.54 4.60
N HIS A 207 -20.71 4.77 5.47
CA HIS A 207 -21.18 4.46 6.80
C HIS A 207 -20.26 5.09 7.82
N PHE A 208 -20.77 6.04 8.59
CA PHE A 208 -20.07 6.67 9.70
C PHE A 208 -20.69 6.18 11.01
N THR A 209 -19.95 5.37 11.75
CA THR A 209 -20.46 4.59 12.88
C THR A 209 -19.79 4.99 14.19
N GLY A 210 -20.59 5.09 15.24
CA GLY A 210 -20.15 5.29 16.63
C GLY A 210 -20.97 4.47 17.61
N PRO A 211 -20.66 4.52 18.91
CA PRO A 211 -21.44 3.84 19.96
C PRO A 211 -22.88 4.35 20.00
N SER A 212 -23.81 3.50 20.43
CA SER A 212 -25.24 3.89 20.47
C SER A 212 -25.60 4.90 21.55
N ASP A 213 -24.77 5.08 22.56
CA ASP A 213 -25.00 5.96 23.71
C ASP A 213 -24.56 7.44 23.49
N ILE A 214 -23.94 7.74 22.35
CA ILE A 214 -23.49 9.09 22.02
C ILE A 214 -24.61 9.94 21.41
N ALA A 215 -24.50 11.27 21.58
CA ALA A 215 -25.42 12.20 20.92
C ALA A 215 -25.11 12.29 19.42
N HIS A 216 -26.13 12.57 18.62
CA HIS A 216 -26.05 12.64 17.16
C HIS A 216 -26.91 13.76 16.59
N GLU A 217 -26.55 14.27 15.43
CA GLU A 217 -27.39 15.23 14.71
C GLU A 217 -27.00 15.28 13.24
N ALA A 218 -27.99 15.48 12.35
CA ALA A 218 -27.77 15.87 10.97
C ALA A 218 -28.37 17.26 10.70
N GLY A 219 -27.66 18.07 9.92
CA GLY A 219 -28.14 19.41 9.57
C GLY A 219 -27.04 20.25 8.90
N THR A 220 -27.28 21.55 8.78
CA THR A 220 -26.30 22.49 8.22
C THR A 220 -25.05 22.56 9.09
N SER A 221 -23.87 22.50 8.48
CA SER A 221 -22.56 22.51 9.16
C SER A 221 -22.42 23.65 10.16
N GLY A 222 -22.70 24.89 9.75
CA GLY A 222 -22.62 26.06 10.62
C GLY A 222 -23.57 25.99 11.83
N LEU A 223 -24.77 25.45 11.64
CA LEU A 223 -25.74 25.30 12.73
C LEU A 223 -25.28 24.30 13.78
N LEU A 224 -24.82 23.12 13.32
CA LEU A 224 -24.42 22.04 14.24
C LEU A 224 -23.15 22.40 15.01
N ARG A 225 -22.14 22.93 14.34
CA ARG A 225 -20.89 23.35 14.96
C ARG A 225 -21.11 24.48 15.99
N GLN A 226 -21.94 25.49 15.66
CA GLN A 226 -22.31 26.54 16.62
C GLN A 226 -23.13 26.01 17.79
N ARG A 227 -24.02 25.02 17.54
CA ARG A 227 -24.80 24.37 18.60
C ARG A 227 -23.91 23.62 19.57
N PHE A 228 -22.98 22.84 19.07
CA PHE A 228 -22.00 22.18 19.92
C PHE A 228 -21.15 23.19 20.68
N ALA A 229 -20.68 24.25 20.04
CA ALA A 229 -19.91 25.28 20.71
C ALA A 229 -20.63 25.93 21.89
N ARG A 230 -21.96 26.12 21.80
CA ARG A 230 -22.78 26.70 22.88
C ARG A 230 -23.15 25.71 23.98
N ASN A 231 -23.48 24.48 23.60
CA ASN A 231 -24.14 23.50 24.46
C ASN A 231 -23.24 22.33 24.87
N SER A 232 -22.06 22.23 24.28
CA SER A 232 -21.13 21.09 24.42
C SER A 232 -21.77 19.72 24.06
N THR A 233 -22.89 19.73 23.36
CA THR A 233 -23.61 18.51 22.93
C THR A 233 -24.50 18.78 21.71
N LEU A 234 -25.12 17.71 21.17
CA LEU A 234 -26.05 17.70 20.07
C LEU A 234 -27.48 17.41 20.53
N HIS A 235 -28.49 17.72 19.70
CA HIS A 235 -29.91 17.63 20.07
C HIS A 235 -30.59 16.31 19.69
N ASN A 236 -29.86 15.36 19.08
CA ASN A 236 -30.41 14.10 18.58
C ASN A 236 -31.54 14.28 17.53
N THR A 237 -31.39 15.28 16.66
CA THR A 237 -32.35 15.55 15.59
C THR A 237 -31.74 15.22 14.22
N ILE A 238 -32.62 14.89 13.26
CA ILE A 238 -32.23 14.53 11.89
C ILE A 238 -32.94 15.49 10.94
N ASP A 239 -32.17 16.28 10.21
CA ASP A 239 -32.64 17.05 9.08
C ASP A 239 -33.12 16.11 7.98
N SER A 240 -34.31 16.31 7.46
CA SER A 240 -34.93 15.48 6.42
C SER A 240 -34.94 16.15 5.04
N GLU A 241 -34.36 17.33 4.92
CA GLU A 241 -34.27 18.07 3.64
C GLU A 241 -33.04 17.59 2.84
N PHE A 242 -33.22 16.55 2.03
CA PHE A 242 -32.17 16.06 1.13
C PHE A 242 -31.83 17.12 0.09
N ARG A 243 -30.52 17.34 -0.16
CA ARG A 243 -30.04 18.43 -0.99
C ARG A 243 -28.63 18.18 -1.50
N GLY A 244 -28.12 19.13 -2.27
CA GLY A 244 -26.73 19.09 -2.77
C GLY A 244 -25.69 19.13 -1.65
N ILE A 245 -24.55 18.48 -1.89
CA ILE A 245 -23.44 18.37 -0.93
C ILE A 245 -23.04 19.74 -0.37
N MET A 246 -22.98 20.78 -1.20
CA MET A 246 -22.60 22.13 -0.77
C MET A 246 -23.79 23.07 -0.63
N ASP A 247 -25.04 22.58 -0.79
CA ASP A 247 -26.23 23.38 -0.50
C ASP A 247 -26.49 23.40 1.01
N LYS A 248 -26.09 24.49 1.67
CA LYS A 248 -26.06 24.63 3.13
C LYS A 248 -25.27 23.52 3.83
N GLU A 249 -24.38 22.89 3.13
CA GLU A 249 -23.46 21.83 3.56
C GLU A 249 -24.04 20.91 4.65
N PRO A 250 -24.85 19.90 4.29
CA PRO A 250 -25.33 18.94 5.27
C PRO A 250 -24.16 18.14 5.85
N VAL A 251 -24.11 18.08 7.19
CA VAL A 251 -23.13 17.28 7.95
C VAL A 251 -23.81 16.29 8.85
N PHE A 252 -23.12 15.21 9.15
CA PHE A 252 -23.57 14.08 9.95
C PHE A 252 -22.63 13.98 11.14
N ALA A 253 -23.15 14.28 12.33
CA ALA A 253 -22.33 14.53 13.50
C ALA A 253 -22.61 13.55 14.63
N PHE A 254 -21.57 13.31 15.42
CA PHE A 254 -21.63 12.69 16.74
C PHE A 254 -20.98 13.59 17.78
N SER A 255 -21.41 13.48 19.03
CA SER A 255 -20.70 14.09 20.18
C SER A 255 -20.69 13.15 21.39
N LYS A 256 -19.56 13.16 22.11
CA LYS A 256 -19.31 12.34 23.31
C LYS A 256 -18.84 13.20 24.45
N HIS A 257 -19.51 13.04 25.60
CA HIS A 257 -19.10 13.63 26.86
C HIS A 257 -18.15 12.69 27.61
N PHE A 258 -17.05 13.24 28.13
CA PHE A 258 -16.06 12.54 28.96
C PHE A 258 -16.04 13.14 30.35
N ASN A 259 -16.42 12.35 31.35
CA ASN A 259 -16.41 12.74 32.76
C ASN A 259 -15.03 12.46 33.37
N LEU A 260 -14.11 13.40 33.20
CA LEU A 260 -12.73 13.30 33.70
C LEU A 260 -12.57 14.02 35.06
N SER A 261 -13.48 14.92 35.42
CA SER A 261 -13.41 15.63 36.70
C SER A 261 -13.43 14.64 37.89
N SER A 262 -12.59 14.90 38.85
CA SER A 262 -12.42 14.07 40.04
C SER A 262 -11.99 14.90 41.21
N ASN A 263 -12.53 14.63 42.40
CA ASN A 263 -12.08 15.20 43.63
C ASN A 263 -10.74 14.63 44.14
N THR A 264 -10.15 13.71 43.38
CA THR A 264 -8.84 13.09 43.68
C THR A 264 -7.76 13.69 42.80
N SER A 265 -6.50 13.59 43.22
CA SER A 265 -5.35 14.05 42.42
C SER A 265 -5.05 13.19 41.21
N THR A 266 -5.81 12.09 40.97
CA THR A 266 -5.58 11.12 39.88
C THR A 266 -6.16 11.64 38.58
N THR A 267 -5.35 11.66 37.55
CA THR A 267 -5.75 11.88 36.15
C THR A 267 -6.59 10.70 35.66
N LYS A 268 -7.71 10.97 35.00
CA LYS A 268 -8.52 9.96 34.32
C LYS A 268 -8.24 9.91 32.83
N GLU A 269 -8.46 8.76 32.26
CA GLU A 269 -8.35 8.50 30.82
C GLU A 269 -9.63 7.82 30.33
N ASP A 270 -10.07 8.18 29.13
CA ASP A 270 -11.21 7.56 28.44
C ASP A 270 -11.05 7.72 26.91
N SER A 271 -11.87 6.99 26.12
CA SER A 271 -11.80 7.08 24.67
C SER A 271 -13.14 6.79 24.00
N VAL A 272 -13.26 7.20 22.75
CA VAL A 272 -14.38 6.83 21.87
C VAL A 272 -13.84 6.37 20.53
N LEU A 273 -14.47 5.31 19.99
CA LEU A 273 -14.17 4.75 18.68
C LEU A 273 -15.26 5.14 17.69
N PHE A 274 -14.83 5.52 16.49
CA PHE A 274 -15.66 5.68 15.29
C PHE A 274 -15.09 4.84 14.16
N THR A 275 -15.94 4.48 13.19
CA THR A 275 -15.51 3.86 11.93
C THR A 275 -16.09 4.57 10.73
N LEU A 276 -15.30 4.62 9.66
CA LEU A 276 -15.70 5.11 8.35
C LEU A 276 -15.57 3.96 7.36
N THR A 277 -16.66 3.58 6.70
CA THR A 277 -16.69 2.46 5.76
C THR A 277 -17.45 2.86 4.51
N HIS A 278 -16.79 2.86 3.36
CA HIS A 278 -17.44 3.08 2.07
C HIS A 278 -17.77 1.73 1.43
N VAL A 279 -19.06 1.40 1.43
CA VAL A 279 -19.56 0.14 0.90
C VAL A 279 -20.03 0.31 -0.53
N GLN A 280 -19.38 -0.41 -1.43
CA GLN A 280 -19.71 -0.47 -2.85
C GLN A 280 -20.06 -1.90 -3.24
N ASN A 281 -21.13 -2.07 -4.00
CA ASN A 281 -21.54 -3.32 -4.62
C ASN A 281 -22.36 -3.00 -5.88
N PRO A 282 -21.84 -3.30 -7.08
CA PRO A 282 -20.53 -3.89 -7.40
C PRO A 282 -19.34 -2.94 -7.17
N VAL A 283 -18.10 -3.50 -7.11
CA VAL A 283 -16.87 -2.72 -6.91
C VAL A 283 -16.20 -2.31 -8.23
N VAL A 284 -16.12 -3.21 -9.19
CA VAL A 284 -15.55 -2.98 -10.53
C VAL A 284 -16.33 -3.71 -11.62
N GLN A 285 -16.19 -3.25 -12.85
CA GLN A 285 -16.62 -3.94 -14.06
C GLN A 285 -15.42 -4.62 -14.70
N PHE A 286 -15.48 -5.94 -14.88
CA PHE A 286 -14.33 -6.74 -15.33
C PHE A 286 -14.68 -7.63 -16.52
N ALA A 287 -13.88 -7.56 -17.59
CA ALA A 287 -13.95 -8.46 -18.74
C ALA A 287 -13.31 -9.81 -18.39
N SER A 288 -14.04 -10.62 -17.66
CA SER A 288 -13.67 -11.98 -17.25
C SER A 288 -13.75 -12.98 -18.40
N GLU A 289 -13.34 -14.22 -18.15
CA GLU A 289 -13.54 -15.33 -19.12
C GLU A 289 -15.02 -15.56 -19.49
N ARG A 290 -15.94 -15.14 -18.62
CA ARG A 290 -17.41 -15.23 -18.82
C ARG A 290 -18.00 -14.02 -19.51
N GLY A 291 -17.16 -13.05 -19.93
CA GLY A 291 -17.56 -11.77 -20.48
C GLY A 291 -17.62 -10.69 -19.42
N LEU A 292 -18.23 -9.55 -19.75
CA LEU A 292 -18.28 -8.40 -18.89
C LEU A 292 -19.07 -8.69 -17.60
N THR A 293 -18.38 -8.71 -16.48
CA THR A 293 -18.91 -9.12 -15.17
C THR A 293 -18.87 -7.94 -14.19
N TYR A 294 -19.95 -7.74 -13.45
CA TYR A 294 -20.01 -6.80 -12.33
C TYR A 294 -19.52 -7.52 -11.08
N MET A 295 -18.32 -7.15 -10.65
CA MET A 295 -17.64 -7.85 -9.57
C MET A 295 -18.14 -7.40 -8.22
N ARG A 296 -18.56 -8.35 -7.40
CA ARG A 296 -18.96 -8.10 -6.02
C ARG A 296 -17.75 -7.93 -5.09
N PRO A 297 -17.88 -7.20 -3.99
CA PRO A 297 -16.82 -7.13 -2.99
C PRO A 297 -16.65 -8.50 -2.30
N LEU A 298 -15.40 -8.85 -1.93
CA LEU A 298 -15.10 -10.12 -1.27
C LEU A 298 -15.83 -10.29 0.06
N TRP A 299 -16.02 -9.22 0.83
CA TRP A 299 -16.69 -9.25 2.14
C TRP A 299 -18.13 -9.80 2.08
N GLU A 300 -18.83 -9.65 0.96
CA GLU A 300 -20.22 -10.14 0.79
C GLU A 300 -20.32 -11.68 0.89
N SER A 301 -19.20 -12.37 0.71
CA SER A 301 -19.13 -13.83 0.92
C SER A 301 -19.16 -14.23 2.40
N TYR A 302 -18.83 -13.32 3.29
CA TYR A 302 -18.70 -13.54 4.72
C TYR A 302 -19.82 -12.91 5.54
N PHE A 303 -20.37 -11.80 5.04
CA PHE A 303 -21.40 -11.04 5.72
C PHE A 303 -22.62 -10.85 4.81
N PRO A 304 -23.80 -11.31 5.22
CA PRO A 304 -25.04 -11.17 4.44
C PRO A 304 -25.44 -9.73 4.17
N THR A 305 -25.07 -8.80 5.06
CA THR A 305 -25.43 -7.38 4.93
C THR A 305 -24.26 -6.47 5.32
N ALA A 306 -24.30 -5.23 4.86
CA ALA A 306 -23.33 -4.20 5.24
C ALA A 306 -23.37 -3.91 6.76
N GLU A 307 -24.54 -3.96 7.39
CA GLU A 307 -24.68 -3.74 8.83
C GLU A 307 -23.95 -4.84 9.64
N GLU A 308 -23.98 -6.08 9.18
CA GLU A 308 -23.24 -7.18 9.83
C GLU A 308 -21.75 -7.02 9.66
N LEU A 309 -21.27 -6.64 8.46
CA LEU A 309 -19.88 -6.26 8.23
C LEU A 309 -19.43 -5.14 9.17
N ILE A 310 -20.23 -4.06 9.28
CA ILE A 310 -19.88 -2.89 10.10
C ILE A 310 -19.85 -3.27 11.59
N ALA A 311 -20.80 -4.05 12.06
CA ALA A 311 -20.84 -4.51 13.45
C ALA A 311 -19.64 -5.41 13.78
N TYR A 312 -19.26 -6.28 12.85
CA TYR A 312 -18.07 -7.11 12.96
C TYR A 312 -16.82 -6.24 13.00
N HIS A 313 -16.63 -5.37 12.00
CA HIS A 313 -15.48 -4.48 11.89
C HIS A 313 -15.30 -3.64 13.15
N TYR A 314 -16.38 -3.00 13.64
CA TYR A 314 -16.32 -2.21 14.86
C TYR A 314 -15.88 -3.05 16.07
N GLY A 315 -16.43 -4.25 16.21
CA GLY A 315 -16.12 -5.18 17.32
C GLY A 315 -14.71 -5.75 17.27
N ASP A 316 -14.09 -5.80 16.08
CA ASP A 316 -12.76 -6.37 15.84
C ASP A 316 -11.61 -5.38 16.12
N PHE A 317 -11.90 -4.15 16.52
CA PHE A 317 -10.91 -3.08 16.72
C PHE A 317 -9.70 -3.50 17.54
N GLY A 318 -9.91 -4.16 18.67
CA GLY A 318 -8.81 -4.59 19.55
C GLY A 318 -7.88 -5.61 18.89
N HIS A 319 -8.40 -6.45 18.01
CA HIS A 319 -7.63 -7.38 17.22
C HIS A 319 -6.88 -6.65 16.09
N ALA A 320 -7.55 -5.77 15.36
CA ALA A 320 -6.92 -4.94 14.33
C ALA A 320 -5.74 -4.12 14.87
N VAL A 321 -5.87 -3.54 16.07
CA VAL A 321 -4.78 -2.84 16.77
C VAL A 321 -3.60 -3.77 17.03
N LYS A 322 -3.84 -4.99 17.51
CA LYS A 322 -2.77 -5.97 17.76
C LYS A 322 -2.01 -6.31 16.49
N LEU A 323 -2.71 -6.54 15.38
CA LEU A 323 -2.08 -6.82 14.10
C LEU A 323 -1.27 -5.63 13.58
N ALA A 324 -1.84 -4.44 13.62
CA ALA A 324 -1.18 -3.21 13.22
C ALA A 324 0.13 -3.01 14.00
N THR A 325 0.07 -3.20 15.32
CA THR A 325 1.26 -3.09 16.19
C THR A 325 2.32 -4.13 15.84
N ASN A 326 1.92 -5.39 15.63
CA ASN A 326 2.84 -6.46 15.28
C ASN A 326 3.51 -6.20 13.93
N TYR A 327 2.75 -5.77 12.92
CA TYR A 327 3.28 -5.45 11.60
C TYR A 327 4.28 -4.28 11.67
N SER A 328 3.92 -3.20 12.35
CA SER A 328 4.79 -2.03 12.50
C SER A 328 6.07 -2.37 13.28
N ALA A 329 5.97 -3.20 14.33
CA ALA A 329 7.15 -3.65 15.08
C ALA A 329 8.08 -4.51 14.22
N GLN A 330 7.53 -5.44 13.45
CA GLN A 330 8.29 -6.27 12.52
C GLN A 330 8.97 -5.43 11.44
N LEU A 331 8.22 -4.51 10.82
CA LEU A 331 8.75 -3.61 9.80
C LEU A 331 9.91 -2.76 10.34
N THR A 332 9.76 -2.22 11.55
CA THR A 332 10.81 -1.41 12.19
C THR A 332 12.07 -2.25 12.49
N HIS A 333 11.87 -3.48 12.97
CA HIS A 333 12.96 -4.42 13.24
C HIS A 333 13.73 -4.75 11.93
N ASP A 334 13.01 -5.15 10.89
CA ASP A 334 13.63 -5.57 9.62
C ASP A 334 14.28 -4.42 8.85
N ALA A 335 13.71 -3.21 8.96
CA ALA A 335 14.29 -2.02 8.35
C ALA A 335 15.67 -1.66 8.95
N GLY A 336 15.88 -1.91 10.23
CA GLY A 336 17.15 -1.67 10.94
C GLY A 336 17.61 -0.21 11.00
N ASP A 337 16.90 0.69 10.35
CA ASP A 337 17.09 2.15 10.29
C ASP A 337 15.74 2.86 10.44
N ALA A 338 15.67 3.84 11.32
CA ALA A 338 14.42 4.51 11.65
C ALA A 338 13.83 5.31 10.47
N ASN A 339 14.68 5.97 9.67
CA ASN A 339 14.21 6.69 8.49
C ASN A 339 13.66 5.71 7.43
N TYR A 340 14.30 4.56 7.28
CA TYR A 340 13.83 3.53 6.36
C TYR A 340 12.49 2.93 6.82
N ALA A 341 12.33 2.67 8.12
CA ALA A 341 11.06 2.24 8.69
C ALA A 341 9.94 3.26 8.43
N ASP A 342 10.22 4.56 8.58
CA ASP A 342 9.25 5.62 8.30
C ASP A 342 8.87 5.69 6.82
N LEU A 343 9.85 5.60 5.90
CA LEU A 343 9.61 5.58 4.45
C LEU A 343 8.74 4.39 4.03
N THR A 344 9.08 3.19 4.50
CA THR A 344 8.31 1.97 4.20
C THR A 344 6.93 1.99 4.85
N SER A 345 6.76 2.62 6.00
CA SER A 345 5.47 2.83 6.64
C SER A 345 4.52 3.68 5.80
N LEU A 346 5.01 4.79 5.26
CA LEU A 346 4.22 5.63 4.34
C LEU A 346 3.88 4.87 3.05
N ALA A 347 4.86 4.15 2.49
CA ALA A 347 4.68 3.37 1.27
C ALA A 347 3.62 2.28 1.45
N ALA A 348 3.62 1.54 2.57
CA ALA A 348 2.62 0.50 2.86
C ALA A 348 1.18 1.06 2.81
N ARG A 349 0.97 2.24 3.42
CA ARG A 349 -0.34 2.92 3.40
C ARG A 349 -0.78 3.30 2.00
N GLN A 350 0.15 3.79 1.20
CA GLN A 350 -0.11 4.27 -0.16
C GLN A 350 -0.40 3.09 -1.12
N VAL A 351 0.37 2.01 -1.04
CA VAL A 351 0.14 0.80 -1.85
C VAL A 351 -1.24 0.19 -1.57
N MET A 352 -1.57 -0.02 -0.29
CA MET A 352 -2.88 -0.56 0.07
C MET A 352 -4.03 0.36 -0.32
N GLY A 353 -3.81 1.67 -0.29
CA GLY A 353 -4.78 2.68 -0.72
C GLY A 353 -5.17 2.60 -2.20
N ALA A 354 -4.37 1.92 -3.03
CA ALA A 354 -4.64 1.74 -4.46
C ALA A 354 -5.38 0.43 -4.79
N THR A 355 -5.70 -0.41 -3.80
CA THR A 355 -6.20 -1.77 -4.02
C THR A 355 -7.63 -1.99 -3.52
N SER A 356 -8.35 -2.90 -4.19
CA SER A 356 -9.72 -3.29 -3.83
C SER A 356 -9.91 -4.81 -3.92
N PHE A 357 -10.28 -5.46 -2.80
CA PHE A 357 -10.58 -6.89 -2.75
C PHE A 357 -11.94 -7.20 -3.33
N SER A 358 -12.01 -8.26 -4.13
CA SER A 358 -13.20 -8.71 -4.85
C SER A 358 -13.25 -10.24 -5.00
N GLY A 359 -14.22 -10.73 -5.74
CA GLY A 359 -14.39 -12.15 -6.03
C GLY A 359 -15.11 -12.92 -4.93
N THR A 360 -14.70 -14.15 -4.75
CA THR A 360 -15.25 -15.07 -3.74
C THR A 360 -14.11 -15.75 -2.97
N PRO A 361 -14.38 -16.40 -1.83
CA PRO A 361 -13.34 -17.16 -1.14
C PRO A 361 -12.69 -18.24 -2.02
N GLU A 362 -13.44 -18.82 -2.94
CA GLU A 362 -12.93 -19.83 -3.89
C GLU A 362 -12.08 -19.21 -5.01
N ASN A 363 -12.31 -17.94 -5.32
CA ASN A 363 -11.57 -17.17 -6.31
C ASN A 363 -11.39 -15.71 -5.87
N PRO A 364 -10.51 -15.46 -4.88
CA PRO A 364 -10.24 -14.11 -4.42
C PRO A 364 -9.43 -13.34 -5.48
N LEU A 365 -9.82 -12.10 -5.71
CA LEU A 365 -9.17 -11.19 -6.65
C LEU A 365 -8.80 -9.88 -5.94
N LEU A 366 -7.72 -9.28 -6.38
CA LEU A 366 -7.29 -7.96 -5.96
C LEU A 366 -7.16 -7.07 -7.18
N PHE A 367 -7.95 -6.00 -7.23
CA PHE A 367 -7.87 -5.01 -8.28
C PHE A 367 -7.05 -3.80 -7.83
N LEU A 368 -6.26 -3.26 -8.74
CA LEU A 368 -5.41 -2.10 -8.49
C LEU A 368 -5.79 -0.97 -9.44
N LYS A 369 -5.93 0.23 -8.87
CA LYS A 369 -6.00 1.48 -9.62
C LYS A 369 -4.62 2.09 -9.72
N GLU A 370 -4.21 2.45 -10.91
CA GLU A 370 -3.09 3.37 -11.10
C GLU A 370 -3.53 4.77 -10.69
N ILE A 371 -3.26 5.10 -9.43
CA ILE A 371 -3.65 6.39 -8.86
C ILE A 371 -2.80 7.49 -9.48
N SER A 372 -3.47 8.57 -9.83
CA SER A 372 -3.00 9.89 -10.26
C SER A 372 -2.48 10.02 -11.70
N SER A 373 -1.70 9.15 -12.32
CA SER A 373 -1.20 9.45 -13.67
C SER A 373 -2.34 9.46 -14.72
N ASN A 374 -3.01 8.36 -14.95
CA ASN A 374 -4.10 8.24 -15.92
C ASN A 374 -5.33 7.49 -15.41
N GLY A 375 -5.23 6.77 -14.32
CA GLY A 375 -6.31 5.98 -13.73
C GLY A 375 -6.49 4.60 -14.35
N ASN A 376 -5.51 4.07 -15.09
CA ASN A 376 -5.54 2.74 -15.65
C ASN A 376 -5.77 1.68 -14.56
N SER A 377 -6.22 0.52 -14.99
CA SER A 377 -6.59 -0.58 -14.10
C SER A 377 -5.66 -1.76 -14.29
N GLN A 378 -5.12 -2.31 -13.23
CA GLN A 378 -4.29 -3.51 -13.26
C GLN A 378 -3.04 -3.35 -14.15
N THR A 379 -2.49 -2.15 -14.19
CA THR A 379 -1.35 -1.76 -15.01
C THR A 379 -0.11 -2.55 -14.60
N VAL A 380 0.49 -3.29 -15.53
CA VAL A 380 1.56 -4.25 -15.22
C VAL A 380 2.82 -3.54 -14.73
N ASP A 381 3.24 -2.46 -15.41
CA ASP A 381 4.42 -1.67 -15.02
C ASP A 381 4.20 -0.82 -13.75
N VAL A 382 2.98 -0.80 -13.21
CA VAL A 382 2.64 -0.23 -11.89
C VAL A 382 2.62 -1.32 -10.81
N ILE A 383 2.12 -2.52 -11.14
CA ILE A 383 2.18 -3.67 -10.23
C ILE A 383 3.64 -4.08 -9.99
N PHE A 384 4.48 -4.02 -11.01
CA PHE A 384 5.88 -4.41 -10.91
C PHE A 384 6.68 -3.60 -9.87
N PRO A 385 6.70 -2.27 -9.85
CA PRO A 385 7.35 -1.53 -8.76
C PRO A 385 6.63 -1.68 -7.41
N ALA A 386 5.35 -2.05 -7.39
CA ALA A 386 4.63 -2.33 -6.14
C ALA A 386 4.93 -3.74 -5.58
N PHE A 387 5.39 -4.70 -6.41
CA PHE A 387 5.47 -6.11 -6.01
C PHE A 387 6.40 -6.41 -4.83
N PRO A 388 7.50 -5.67 -4.55
CA PRO A 388 8.30 -5.91 -3.36
C PRO A 388 7.52 -5.76 -2.05
N PHE A 389 6.57 -4.81 -1.98
CA PHE A 389 5.67 -4.70 -0.85
C PHE A 389 4.81 -5.96 -0.67
N PHE A 390 4.23 -6.47 -1.75
CA PHE A 390 3.40 -7.68 -1.70
C PHE A 390 4.22 -8.92 -1.34
N LEU A 391 5.42 -9.08 -1.88
CA LEU A 391 6.31 -10.19 -1.50
C LEU A 391 6.70 -10.13 -0.02
N TYR A 392 6.97 -8.93 0.50
CA TYR A 392 7.32 -8.76 1.90
C TYR A 392 6.11 -8.97 2.81
N THR A 393 4.97 -8.37 2.48
CA THR A 393 3.79 -8.35 3.35
C THR A 393 2.96 -9.63 3.24
N ASN A 394 2.55 -10.00 2.03
CA ASN A 394 1.79 -11.22 1.75
C ASN A 394 1.85 -11.59 0.27
N PRO A 395 2.66 -12.58 -0.15
CA PRO A 395 2.79 -13.00 -1.54
C PRO A 395 1.49 -13.42 -2.23
N ARG A 396 0.47 -13.88 -1.48
CA ARG A 396 -0.85 -14.20 -2.02
C ARG A 396 -1.51 -12.99 -2.70
N TRP A 397 -1.33 -11.82 -2.11
CA TRP A 397 -1.93 -10.63 -2.67
C TRP A 397 -1.34 -10.31 -4.05
N LEU A 398 -0.07 -10.63 -4.29
CA LEU A 398 0.50 -10.58 -5.64
C LEU A 398 -0.18 -11.60 -6.58
N ALA A 399 -0.43 -12.81 -6.12
CA ALA A 399 -1.18 -13.79 -6.92
C ALA A 399 -2.59 -13.27 -7.28
N TYR A 400 -3.31 -12.68 -6.32
CA TYR A 400 -4.63 -12.12 -6.55
C TYR A 400 -4.61 -10.91 -7.49
N LEU A 401 -3.52 -10.15 -7.53
CA LEU A 401 -3.31 -9.07 -8.49
C LEU A 401 -3.05 -9.58 -9.91
N LEU A 402 -2.26 -10.64 -10.05
CA LEU A 402 -1.93 -11.19 -11.38
C LEU A 402 -3.09 -12.00 -12.00
N GLU A 403 -3.97 -12.53 -11.16
CA GLU A 403 -5.07 -13.40 -11.60
C GLU A 403 -6.02 -12.75 -12.62
N PRO A 404 -6.50 -11.49 -12.44
CA PRO A 404 -7.36 -10.85 -13.43
C PRO A 404 -6.71 -10.71 -14.81
N LEU A 405 -5.41 -10.39 -14.85
CA LEU A 405 -4.64 -10.31 -16.09
C LEU A 405 -4.54 -11.65 -16.77
N LEU A 406 -4.18 -12.70 -16.01
CA LEU A 406 -4.06 -14.05 -16.53
C LEU A 406 -5.40 -14.60 -17.04
N GLU A 407 -6.49 -14.42 -16.28
CA GLU A 407 -7.83 -14.84 -16.68
C GLU A 407 -8.25 -14.18 -17.99
N HIS A 408 -8.11 -12.86 -18.09
CA HIS A 408 -8.49 -12.12 -19.29
C HIS A 408 -7.70 -12.57 -20.53
N MET A 409 -6.37 -12.67 -20.44
CA MET A 409 -5.52 -13.09 -21.56
C MET A 409 -5.70 -14.58 -21.91
N LEU A 410 -5.93 -15.46 -20.93
CA LEU A 410 -6.23 -16.87 -21.16
C LEU A 410 -7.53 -17.08 -21.91
N SER A 411 -8.52 -16.21 -21.70
CA SER A 411 -9.80 -16.26 -22.40
C SER A 411 -9.69 -15.93 -23.90
N GLY A 412 -8.55 -15.38 -24.33
CA GLY A 412 -8.29 -14.99 -25.73
C GLY A 412 -8.89 -13.65 -26.11
N GLN A 413 -9.28 -12.82 -25.17
CA GLN A 413 -9.83 -11.48 -25.43
C GLN A 413 -8.75 -10.47 -25.82
N TYR A 414 -7.48 -10.73 -25.57
CA TYR A 414 -6.36 -9.88 -25.97
C TYR A 414 -5.65 -10.50 -27.19
N PRO A 415 -5.52 -9.77 -28.32
CA PRO A 415 -5.09 -10.35 -29.59
C PRO A 415 -3.59 -10.38 -29.84
N ASN A 416 -2.77 -9.62 -29.06
CA ASN A 416 -1.33 -9.51 -29.30
C ASN A 416 -0.55 -10.70 -28.72
N ASP A 417 0.66 -10.94 -29.24
CA ASP A 417 1.55 -12.03 -28.79
C ASP A 417 2.36 -11.69 -27.54
N TYR A 418 2.28 -10.46 -27.06
CA TYR A 418 2.90 -9.98 -25.84
C TYR A 418 1.85 -9.71 -24.75
N THR A 419 2.31 -9.45 -23.54
CA THR A 419 1.44 -9.09 -22.40
C THR A 419 0.80 -7.72 -22.63
N MET A 420 -0.47 -7.61 -22.25
CA MET A 420 -1.16 -6.32 -22.23
C MET A 420 -0.57 -5.40 -21.15
N HIS A 421 -0.64 -4.10 -21.41
CA HIS A 421 -0.21 -3.07 -20.46
C HIS A 421 -1.14 -2.97 -19.25
N ASP A 422 -2.44 -2.91 -19.47
CA ASP A 422 -3.47 -2.74 -18.45
C ASP A 422 -4.77 -3.46 -18.81
N LEU A 423 -5.67 -3.62 -17.84
CA LEU A 423 -7.01 -4.20 -18.07
C LEU A 423 -8.07 -3.17 -18.44
N GLY A 424 -7.74 -1.89 -18.55
CA GLY A 424 -8.66 -0.84 -18.94
C GLY A 424 -8.12 0.55 -18.60
N THR A 425 -8.39 1.49 -19.47
CA THR A 425 -7.85 2.84 -19.45
C THR A 425 -8.45 3.72 -18.37
N HIS A 426 -9.40 3.22 -17.59
CA HIS A 426 -9.99 4.02 -16.51
C HIS A 426 -10.67 3.13 -15.46
N PHE A 427 -10.04 2.99 -14.31
CA PHE A 427 -10.65 2.34 -13.14
C PHE A 427 -12.00 3.04 -12.80
N PRO A 428 -13.07 2.33 -12.47
CA PRO A 428 -13.16 0.89 -12.20
C PRO A 428 -13.65 0.04 -13.38
N ASN A 429 -13.41 0.47 -14.60
CA ASN A 429 -13.85 -0.19 -15.83
C ASN A 429 -12.72 -1.02 -16.44
N LEU A 430 -12.59 -2.26 -16.00
CA LEU A 430 -11.59 -3.20 -16.47
C LEU A 430 -12.14 -3.98 -17.68
N THR A 431 -12.29 -3.28 -18.80
CA THR A 431 -12.95 -3.79 -20.00
C THR A 431 -11.99 -4.43 -21.02
N GLY A 432 -10.69 -4.41 -20.72
CA GLY A 432 -9.64 -4.96 -21.58
C GLY A 432 -9.43 -4.14 -22.86
N HIS A 433 -8.54 -4.65 -23.71
CA HIS A 433 -8.16 -4.06 -25.01
C HIS A 433 -8.35 -5.10 -26.12
N ALA A 434 -9.61 -5.43 -26.44
CA ALA A 434 -9.94 -6.43 -27.47
C ALA A 434 -9.47 -6.05 -28.89
N ASP A 435 -9.11 -4.80 -29.12
CA ASP A 435 -8.52 -4.30 -30.37
C ASP A 435 -6.97 -4.32 -30.35
N GLY A 436 -6.36 -4.71 -29.22
CA GLY A 436 -4.91 -4.77 -29.03
C GLY A 436 -4.21 -3.40 -29.01
N ARG A 437 -4.96 -2.34 -28.71
CA ARG A 437 -4.45 -0.95 -28.68
C ARG A 437 -4.36 -0.39 -27.27
N ASP A 438 -3.65 -1.06 -26.45
CA ASP A 438 -3.16 -0.58 -25.16
C ASP A 438 -1.86 0.23 -25.34
N GLU A 439 -1.28 0.71 -24.26
CA GLU A 439 -0.01 1.43 -24.28
C GLU A 439 1.13 0.50 -24.73
N TYR A 440 1.96 0.98 -25.69
CA TYR A 440 2.91 0.10 -26.36
C TYR A 440 4.25 0.01 -25.65
N MET A 441 4.39 -0.93 -24.73
CA MET A 441 5.64 -1.25 -24.02
C MET A 441 5.86 -2.76 -23.83
N PRO A 442 5.81 -3.56 -24.93
CA PRO A 442 5.68 -5.00 -24.83
C PRO A 442 6.88 -5.74 -24.24
N VAL A 443 8.10 -5.22 -24.37
CA VAL A 443 9.30 -5.82 -23.72
C VAL A 443 9.26 -5.59 -22.21
N GLU A 444 8.80 -4.42 -21.79
CA GLU A 444 8.58 -4.08 -20.38
C GLU A 444 7.63 -5.06 -19.72
N GLU A 445 6.43 -5.14 -20.26
CA GLU A 445 5.34 -5.90 -19.66
C GLU A 445 5.59 -7.42 -19.65
N CYS A 446 6.16 -7.95 -20.72
CA CYS A 446 6.55 -9.36 -20.75
C CYS A 446 7.64 -9.66 -19.72
N GLY A 447 8.63 -8.78 -19.57
CA GLY A 447 9.69 -8.90 -18.57
C GLY A 447 9.14 -8.87 -17.16
N ASP A 448 8.28 -7.89 -16.85
CA ASP A 448 7.67 -7.70 -15.54
C ASP A 448 6.84 -8.91 -15.12
N MET A 449 5.99 -9.42 -16.00
CA MET A 449 5.18 -10.61 -15.71
C MET A 449 6.03 -11.85 -15.41
N LEU A 450 7.08 -12.09 -16.19
CA LEU A 450 7.96 -13.25 -15.98
C LEU A 450 8.75 -13.14 -14.67
N VAL A 451 9.23 -11.94 -14.32
CA VAL A 451 9.93 -11.70 -13.05
C VAL A 451 8.97 -11.88 -11.87
N MET A 452 7.80 -11.25 -11.89
CA MET A 452 6.80 -11.39 -10.84
C MET A 452 6.31 -12.83 -10.70
N GLY A 453 6.08 -13.51 -11.82
CA GLY A 453 5.66 -14.91 -11.84
C GLY A 453 6.67 -15.85 -11.18
N LEU A 454 7.96 -15.71 -11.48
CA LEU A 454 8.98 -16.52 -10.82
C LEU A 454 9.16 -16.13 -9.34
N ALA A 455 9.12 -14.85 -9.00
CA ALA A 455 9.19 -14.41 -7.61
C ALA A 455 8.05 -15.01 -6.76
N LEU A 456 6.83 -15.07 -7.32
CA LEU A 456 5.69 -15.71 -6.67
C LEU A 456 5.92 -17.22 -6.53
N VAL A 457 6.35 -17.92 -7.57
CA VAL A 457 6.66 -19.37 -7.55
C VAL A 457 7.74 -19.66 -6.50
N ASN A 458 8.77 -18.84 -6.42
CA ASN A 458 9.83 -18.97 -5.42
C ASN A 458 9.29 -18.81 -4.00
N SER A 459 8.42 -17.82 -3.77
CA SER A 459 7.83 -17.58 -2.45
C SER A 459 6.91 -18.71 -1.95
N LEU A 460 6.35 -19.49 -2.87
CA LEU A 460 5.53 -20.65 -2.55
C LEU A 460 6.35 -21.93 -2.33
N SER A 461 7.52 -22.03 -2.96
CA SER A 461 8.25 -23.29 -3.10
C SER A 461 9.37 -23.47 -2.09
N TYR A 462 9.51 -22.59 -1.09
CA TYR A 462 10.60 -22.71 -0.12
C TYR A 462 10.49 -24.01 0.72
N GLU A 463 11.65 -24.61 1.02
CA GLU A 463 11.77 -25.77 1.89
C GLU A 463 12.50 -25.34 3.17
N ASP A 464 11.77 -25.22 4.27
CA ASP A 464 12.38 -25.19 5.58
C ASP A 464 11.55 -26.05 6.54
N GLU A 465 12.18 -27.12 7.07
CA GLU A 465 11.57 -28.00 8.05
C GLU A 465 11.63 -27.39 9.48
N GLY A 466 12.38 -26.30 9.66
CA GLY A 466 12.69 -25.72 10.98
C GLY A 466 12.04 -24.38 11.27
N VAL A 467 11.61 -23.65 10.26
CA VAL A 467 10.91 -22.36 10.45
C VAL A 467 9.43 -22.65 10.57
N GLY A 468 8.88 -22.57 11.77
CA GLY A 468 7.43 -22.53 11.93
C GLY A 468 6.88 -21.41 11.04
N ALA A 469 6.07 -21.81 10.05
CA ALA A 469 5.55 -20.95 9.03
C ALA A 469 4.73 -19.80 9.65
N GLY A 470 5.37 -18.70 10.01
CA GLY A 470 4.73 -17.53 10.58
C GLY A 470 4.69 -16.39 9.55
N SER A 471 3.55 -16.11 8.95
CA SER A 471 3.30 -14.82 8.32
C SER A 471 3.36 -13.73 9.39
N VAL A 472 3.77 -12.50 9.04
CA VAL A 472 3.63 -11.33 9.92
C VAL A 472 2.21 -11.14 10.45
N TRP A 473 1.25 -11.81 9.84
CA TRP A 473 -0.18 -11.80 10.15
C TRP A 473 -0.64 -13.01 10.97
N SER A 474 0.21 -14.04 11.16
CA SER A 474 -0.19 -15.22 11.92
C SER A 474 -0.20 -14.95 13.43
N ALA A 475 -1.24 -15.44 14.11
CA ALA A 475 -1.27 -15.51 15.56
C ALA A 475 -0.65 -16.85 16.01
N GLU A 476 0.22 -16.83 17.04
CA GLU A 476 0.83 -18.04 17.60
C GLU A 476 -0.19 -19.18 17.78
N GLY A 477 0.05 -20.32 17.18
CA GLY A 477 -0.53 -21.58 17.59
C GLY A 477 -1.46 -22.32 16.66
N VAL A 478 -1.64 -21.97 15.38
CA VAL A 478 -2.71 -22.55 14.52
C VAL A 478 -2.21 -23.55 13.46
N ALA A 479 -1.00 -24.01 13.54
CA ALA A 479 -0.46 -25.05 12.61
C ALA A 479 -1.16 -26.42 12.68
N LYS A 480 -2.42 -26.52 13.09
CA LYS A 480 -3.16 -27.80 13.17
C LYS A 480 -4.43 -27.79 12.32
N GLY A 481 -4.27 -28.20 11.05
CA GLY A 481 -5.36 -28.89 10.41
C GLY A 481 -6.18 -28.15 9.37
N VAL A 482 -5.57 -27.51 8.39
CA VAL A 482 -6.30 -27.12 7.17
C VAL A 482 -6.45 -28.35 6.28
N LYS A 483 -7.46 -29.17 6.53
CA LYS A 483 -7.84 -30.32 5.71
C LYS A 483 -8.42 -29.96 4.32
N GLY A 484 -8.62 -28.68 4.03
CA GLY A 484 -9.28 -28.22 2.81
C GLY A 484 -8.35 -27.98 1.62
N ILE A 485 -7.07 -27.67 1.84
CA ILE A 485 -6.15 -27.32 0.75
C ILE A 485 -5.77 -28.55 -0.09
N GLU A 486 -5.61 -29.72 0.52
CA GLU A 486 -5.36 -30.98 -0.24
C GLU A 486 -6.53 -31.35 -1.15
N ALA A 487 -7.76 -30.98 -0.81
CA ALA A 487 -8.95 -31.28 -1.61
C ALA A 487 -9.13 -30.31 -2.80
N SER A 488 -8.66 -29.08 -2.70
CA SER A 488 -8.81 -28.07 -3.76
C SER A 488 -7.80 -28.24 -4.90
N VAL A 489 -6.64 -28.80 -4.62
CA VAL A 489 -5.57 -29.02 -5.63
C VAL A 489 -5.89 -30.18 -6.59
N GLY A 490 -6.84 -31.04 -6.24
CA GLY A 490 -7.15 -32.26 -7.01
C GLY A 490 -8.43 -32.24 -7.86
N SER A 491 -9.27 -31.21 -7.77
CA SER A 491 -10.53 -31.16 -8.54
C SER A 491 -10.45 -30.13 -9.67
N GLY A 492 -10.39 -30.58 -10.90
CA GLY A 492 -10.37 -29.76 -12.12
C GLY A 492 -11.65 -28.95 -12.38
N THR A 493 -12.15 -28.27 -11.38
CA THR A 493 -13.36 -27.44 -11.46
C THR A 493 -13.02 -26.01 -11.09
N GLY A 494 -12.43 -25.22 -11.99
CA GLY A 494 -12.50 -23.74 -11.99
C GLY A 494 -12.21 -22.94 -10.71
N MET A 495 -11.71 -23.58 -9.64
CA MET A 495 -11.41 -22.93 -8.37
C MET A 495 -9.97 -22.41 -8.39
N SER A 496 -9.77 -21.22 -7.85
CA SER A 496 -8.44 -20.66 -7.65
C SER A 496 -7.57 -21.60 -6.83
N VAL A 497 -6.30 -21.69 -7.20
CA VAL A 497 -5.27 -22.43 -6.44
C VAL A 497 -5.14 -21.88 -5.00
N PHE A 498 -5.54 -20.64 -4.78
CA PHE A 498 -5.33 -19.87 -3.55
C PHE A 498 -6.64 -19.48 -2.84
N GLY A 499 -7.63 -20.36 -2.87
CA GLY A 499 -8.91 -20.10 -2.23
C GLY A 499 -8.79 -19.79 -0.72
N LEU A 500 -9.69 -18.95 -0.23
CA LEU A 500 -9.83 -18.59 1.17
C LEU A 500 -10.86 -19.50 1.87
N PRO A 501 -10.79 -19.69 3.20
CA PRO A 501 -11.80 -20.45 3.90
C PRO A 501 -13.14 -19.70 3.92
N VAL A 502 -14.22 -20.47 3.83
CA VAL A 502 -15.60 -19.93 3.81
C VAL A 502 -16.09 -19.62 5.22
N GLU A 503 -15.56 -20.30 6.25
CA GLU A 503 -16.04 -20.18 7.63
C GLU A 503 -15.21 -19.19 8.43
N LEU A 504 -15.82 -18.05 8.83
CA LEU A 504 -15.23 -17.07 9.74
C LEU A 504 -15.02 -17.61 11.17
N GLU A 505 -15.67 -18.69 11.52
CA GLU A 505 -15.49 -19.33 12.85
C GLU A 505 -14.09 -19.93 13.02
N THR A 506 -13.40 -20.19 11.94
CA THR A 506 -11.98 -20.47 11.92
C THR A 506 -11.16 -19.17 11.77
N ARG A 507 -11.46 -18.13 12.55
CA ARG A 507 -10.68 -16.88 12.57
C ARG A 507 -9.20 -17.13 12.76
N GLU A 508 -8.90 -18.07 13.63
CA GLU A 508 -7.59 -18.65 13.76
C GLU A 508 -7.15 -19.27 12.43
N GLY A 509 -8.06 -19.79 11.62
CA GLY A 509 -7.81 -20.36 10.30
C GLY A 509 -7.60 -19.33 9.18
N VAL A 510 -8.19 -18.13 9.23
CA VAL A 510 -7.83 -17.05 8.30
C VAL A 510 -6.41 -16.55 8.55
N TRP A 511 -6.00 -16.57 9.80
CA TRP A 511 -4.63 -16.29 10.23
C TRP A 511 -3.70 -17.50 9.97
N GLY A 512 -4.17 -18.70 10.24
CA GLY A 512 -3.47 -19.96 9.98
C GLY A 512 -3.38 -20.32 8.50
N LEU A 513 -4.13 -19.68 7.62
CA LEU A 513 -3.93 -19.81 6.19
C LEU A 513 -2.63 -19.18 5.72
N ASP A 514 -2.21 -18.11 6.35
CA ASP A 514 -0.90 -17.56 6.07
C ASP A 514 0.21 -18.51 6.52
N ASP A 515 0.02 -19.28 7.61
CA ASP A 515 0.94 -20.35 8.02
C ASP A 515 0.93 -21.54 7.05
N ALA A 516 -0.22 -21.83 6.43
CA ALA A 516 -0.35 -22.92 5.44
C ALA A 516 -0.04 -22.47 4.00
N TRP A 517 0.26 -21.21 3.82
CA TRP A 517 0.37 -20.59 2.52
C TRP A 517 1.57 -21.02 1.73
N GLY A 518 2.69 -21.19 2.29
CA GLY A 518 3.91 -21.44 1.55
C GLY A 518 4.72 -22.57 2.11
N GLY A 519 5.70 -22.93 1.36
CA GLY A 519 6.68 -23.92 1.69
C GLY A 519 6.21 -25.36 1.62
N SER A 520 7.15 -26.25 1.82
CA SER A 520 6.97 -27.69 1.79
C SER A 520 6.36 -28.23 0.48
N LYS A 521 5.83 -29.41 0.53
CA LYS A 521 5.21 -30.10 -0.61
C LYS A 521 3.95 -29.39 -1.11
N VAL A 522 3.19 -28.74 -0.24
CA VAL A 522 1.93 -28.07 -0.60
C VAL A 522 2.21 -26.85 -1.45
N GLY A 523 3.11 -25.98 -1.03
CA GLY A 523 3.46 -24.77 -1.78
C GLY A 523 4.05 -25.08 -3.16
N LYS A 524 4.88 -26.12 -3.27
CA LYS A 524 5.41 -26.58 -4.57
C LYS A 524 4.30 -27.05 -5.52
N VAL A 525 3.30 -27.76 -4.98
CA VAL A 525 2.15 -28.20 -5.79
C VAL A 525 1.32 -27.00 -6.23
N GLN A 526 1.05 -26.07 -5.33
CA GLN A 526 0.31 -24.84 -5.65
C GLN A 526 1.03 -24.02 -6.73
N ALA A 527 2.32 -23.78 -6.58
CA ALA A 527 3.14 -23.07 -7.56
C ALA A 527 3.08 -23.73 -8.94
N ARG A 528 3.23 -25.07 -8.98
CA ARG A 528 3.16 -25.84 -10.22
C ARG A 528 1.79 -25.75 -10.88
N VAL A 529 0.70 -25.96 -10.14
CA VAL A 529 -0.68 -25.95 -10.69
C VAL A 529 -1.02 -24.54 -11.21
N TRP A 530 -0.65 -23.50 -10.47
CA TRP A 530 -0.85 -22.11 -10.90
C TRP A 530 -0.12 -21.82 -12.23
N LEU A 531 1.13 -22.25 -12.33
CA LEU A 531 1.95 -22.06 -13.52
C LEU A 531 1.46 -22.88 -14.70
N GLU A 532 1.12 -24.18 -14.51
CA GLU A 532 0.66 -25.08 -15.58
C GLU A 532 -0.59 -24.55 -16.27
N ARG A 533 -1.54 -23.94 -15.53
CA ARG A 533 -2.77 -23.37 -16.08
C ARG A 533 -2.51 -22.29 -17.13
N SER A 534 -1.51 -21.43 -16.88
CA SER A 534 -1.17 -20.28 -17.74
C SER A 534 0.12 -20.46 -18.54
N TYR A 535 0.73 -21.67 -18.53
CA TYR A 535 2.06 -21.93 -19.08
C TYR A 535 2.21 -21.56 -20.56
N ARG A 536 1.14 -21.66 -21.34
CA ARG A 536 1.15 -21.25 -22.74
C ARG A 536 1.39 -19.74 -22.90
N LEU A 537 0.83 -18.90 -22.02
CA LEU A 537 1.05 -17.44 -22.05
C LEU A 537 2.50 -17.10 -21.71
N TRP A 538 3.03 -17.71 -20.66
CA TRP A 538 4.44 -17.52 -20.27
C TRP A 538 5.41 -17.85 -21.42
N LYS A 539 5.15 -18.93 -22.14
CA LYS A 539 5.94 -19.28 -23.34
C LYS A 539 5.76 -18.29 -24.47
N GLN A 540 4.55 -17.82 -24.72
CA GLN A 540 4.24 -16.84 -25.76
C GLN A 540 5.01 -15.53 -25.49
N TRP A 541 4.91 -14.98 -24.28
CA TRP A 541 5.61 -13.76 -23.87
C TRP A 541 7.14 -13.93 -23.93
N THR A 542 7.64 -15.08 -23.52
CA THR A 542 9.08 -15.38 -23.64
C THR A 542 9.53 -15.45 -25.09
N GLY A 543 8.70 -16.01 -25.99
CA GLY A 543 8.96 -15.98 -27.43
C GLY A 543 9.15 -14.56 -27.94
N TYR A 544 8.26 -13.65 -27.56
CA TYR A 544 8.39 -12.23 -27.89
C TYR A 544 9.70 -11.63 -27.34
N LEU A 545 10.06 -11.92 -26.09
CA LEU A 545 11.32 -11.43 -25.51
C LEU A 545 12.57 -12.01 -26.22
N VAL A 546 12.53 -13.26 -26.66
CA VAL A 546 13.62 -13.86 -27.47
C VAL A 546 13.86 -13.05 -28.75
N ASP A 547 12.77 -12.59 -29.38
CA ASP A 547 12.88 -11.88 -30.65
C ASP A 547 13.28 -10.40 -30.46
N TYR A 548 12.86 -9.75 -29.35
CA TYR A 548 12.91 -8.28 -29.22
C TYR A 548 13.64 -7.74 -27.99
N SER A 549 14.03 -8.54 -27.00
CA SER A 549 14.59 -7.98 -25.77
C SER A 549 16.07 -7.55 -25.88
N LEU A 550 16.88 -8.25 -26.67
CA LEU A 550 18.31 -7.88 -26.80
C LEU A 550 18.51 -6.52 -27.47
N GLU A 551 17.73 -6.22 -28.48
CA GLU A 551 17.75 -4.94 -29.21
C GLU A 551 16.31 -4.39 -29.29
N PRO A 552 15.81 -3.78 -28.17
CA PRO A 552 14.42 -3.31 -28.11
C PRO A 552 14.15 -2.27 -29.20
N HIS A 553 13.07 -2.47 -29.94
CA HIS A 553 12.60 -1.49 -30.92
C HIS A 553 12.20 -0.20 -30.21
N ASN A 554 11.96 0.86 -31.00
CA ASN A 554 11.41 2.10 -30.47
C ASN A 554 10.02 1.83 -29.86
N GLN A 555 9.94 1.92 -28.53
CA GLN A 555 8.75 1.70 -27.74
C GLN A 555 8.82 2.52 -26.44
N LEU A 556 7.73 2.58 -25.71
CA LEU A 556 7.72 3.08 -24.35
C LEU A 556 8.32 2.02 -23.40
N CYS A 557 8.66 2.43 -22.22
CA CYS A 557 8.97 1.61 -21.07
C CYS A 557 8.32 2.27 -19.85
N THR A 558 8.50 1.74 -18.68
CA THR A 558 7.96 2.31 -17.44
C THR A 558 8.34 3.77 -17.17
N ASP A 559 9.29 4.32 -17.93
CA ASP A 559 9.63 5.74 -17.96
C ASP A 559 8.92 6.45 -19.14
N ASP A 560 7.67 6.09 -19.42
CA ASP A 560 6.80 6.55 -20.51
C ASP A 560 6.69 8.08 -20.58
N PHE A 561 6.62 8.73 -19.40
CA PHE A 561 6.64 10.20 -19.26
C PHE A 561 7.91 10.86 -19.86
N ALA A 562 8.99 10.10 -20.03
CA ALA A 562 10.21 10.55 -20.69
C ALA A 562 10.24 10.27 -22.21
N GLY A 563 9.18 9.62 -22.74
CA GLY A 563 8.94 9.38 -24.17
C GLY A 563 9.58 8.11 -24.73
N TRP A 564 9.33 7.89 -26.00
CA TRP A 564 9.78 6.73 -26.77
C TRP A 564 11.31 6.72 -26.95
N LEU A 565 11.91 5.53 -26.79
CA LEU A 565 13.34 5.33 -26.99
C LEU A 565 13.64 3.92 -27.48
N ALA A 566 14.44 3.78 -28.51
CA ALA A 566 14.95 2.49 -28.99
C ALA A 566 16.23 2.09 -28.25
N LEU A 567 16.55 0.81 -28.26
CA LEU A 567 17.81 0.24 -27.77
C LEU A 567 18.13 0.60 -26.31
N GLN A 568 17.09 0.70 -25.49
CA GLN A 568 17.24 1.05 -24.08
C GLN A 568 17.97 -0.07 -23.32
N THR A 569 19.03 0.27 -22.62
CA THR A 569 19.89 -0.68 -21.89
C THR A 569 19.13 -1.37 -20.75
N ASN A 570 18.34 -0.60 -19.99
CA ASN A 570 17.59 -1.10 -18.85
C ASN A 570 16.44 -2.00 -19.28
N LEU A 571 15.70 -1.58 -20.31
CA LEU A 571 14.59 -2.35 -20.90
C LEU A 571 15.08 -3.69 -21.47
N ALA A 572 16.20 -3.68 -22.20
CA ALA A 572 16.80 -4.90 -22.72
C ALA A 572 17.15 -5.89 -21.59
N LEU A 573 17.77 -5.38 -20.50
CA LEU A 573 18.13 -6.21 -19.36
C LEU A 573 16.90 -6.83 -18.68
N LYS A 574 15.82 -6.08 -18.52
CA LYS A 574 14.55 -6.58 -17.96
C LYS A 574 14.02 -7.76 -18.76
N GLY A 575 13.95 -7.63 -20.08
CA GLY A 575 13.54 -8.74 -20.95
C GLY A 575 14.48 -9.95 -20.90
N ILE A 576 15.81 -9.73 -20.82
CA ILE A 576 16.81 -10.81 -20.71
C ILE A 576 16.65 -11.57 -19.37
N VAL A 577 16.44 -10.86 -18.26
CA VAL A 577 16.14 -11.48 -16.95
C VAL A 577 14.81 -12.22 -17.00
N GLY A 578 13.81 -11.70 -17.71
CA GLY A 578 12.55 -12.41 -17.98
C GLY A 578 12.73 -13.74 -18.70
N ILE A 579 13.60 -13.80 -19.72
CA ILE A 579 13.93 -15.07 -20.41
C ILE A 579 14.62 -16.04 -19.44
N LYS A 580 15.53 -15.55 -18.60
CA LYS A 580 16.17 -16.38 -17.58
C LYS A 580 15.13 -16.89 -16.55
N ALA A 581 14.18 -16.03 -16.12
CA ALA A 581 13.09 -16.43 -15.25
C ALA A 581 12.25 -17.55 -15.87
N MET A 582 11.96 -17.49 -17.17
CA MET A 582 11.24 -18.55 -17.86
C MET A 582 11.98 -19.89 -17.84
N SER A 583 13.31 -19.90 -17.89
CA SER A 583 14.05 -21.16 -17.78
C SER A 583 13.81 -21.88 -16.45
N GLU A 584 13.70 -21.12 -15.36
CA GLU A 584 13.38 -21.65 -14.04
C GLU A 584 11.90 -22.09 -13.94
N LEU A 585 10.97 -21.28 -14.48
CA LEU A 585 9.55 -21.62 -14.55
C LEU A 585 9.34 -22.94 -15.34
N ALA A 586 10.07 -23.14 -16.45
CA ALA A 586 10.04 -24.38 -17.21
C ALA A 586 10.51 -25.58 -16.37
N SER A 587 11.53 -25.39 -15.56
CA SER A 587 12.01 -26.43 -14.64
C SER A 587 10.92 -26.88 -13.65
N VAL A 588 10.13 -25.93 -13.11
CA VAL A 588 9.03 -26.21 -12.18
C VAL A 588 7.95 -27.10 -12.78
N VAL A 589 7.59 -26.86 -14.05
CA VAL A 589 6.58 -27.69 -14.76
C VAL A 589 7.19 -28.94 -15.41
N GLY A 590 8.51 -29.09 -15.42
CA GLY A 590 9.21 -30.24 -15.97
C GLY A 590 9.46 -30.18 -17.48
N ASP A 591 9.35 -29.01 -18.11
CA ASP A 591 9.69 -28.75 -19.52
C ASP A 591 11.22 -28.61 -19.67
N LYS A 592 11.91 -29.75 -19.76
CA LYS A 592 13.38 -29.81 -19.84
C LYS A 592 13.96 -29.24 -21.13
N GLU A 593 13.25 -29.32 -22.22
CA GLU A 593 13.66 -28.72 -23.48
C GLU A 593 13.60 -27.20 -23.41
N GLY A 594 12.48 -26.67 -22.95
CA GLY A 594 12.29 -25.25 -22.72
C GLY A 594 13.28 -24.70 -21.70
N GLU A 595 13.48 -25.36 -20.57
CA GLU A 595 14.49 -25.01 -19.55
C GLU A 595 15.88 -24.80 -20.19
N GLY A 596 16.35 -25.77 -20.95
CA GLY A 596 17.67 -25.72 -21.62
C GLY A 596 17.75 -24.63 -22.68
N TYR A 597 16.69 -24.48 -23.49
CA TYR A 597 16.66 -23.48 -24.55
C TYR A 597 16.73 -22.05 -24.00
N TRP A 598 15.82 -21.66 -23.08
CA TRP A 598 15.76 -20.30 -22.56
C TRP A 598 16.96 -19.95 -21.68
N ARG A 599 17.53 -20.93 -20.98
CA ARG A 599 18.80 -20.75 -20.27
C ARG A 599 19.91 -20.35 -21.23
N ASN A 600 20.09 -21.10 -22.32
CA ASN A 600 21.12 -20.81 -23.30
C ASN A 600 20.93 -19.43 -23.97
N VAL A 601 19.67 -19.08 -24.33
CA VAL A 601 19.37 -17.78 -24.94
C VAL A 601 19.71 -16.64 -23.97
N SER A 602 19.25 -16.72 -22.72
CA SER A 602 19.50 -15.66 -21.73
C SER A 602 21.00 -15.49 -21.43
N GLU A 603 21.76 -16.58 -21.32
CA GLU A 603 23.22 -16.54 -21.10
C GLU A 603 23.99 -15.93 -22.29
N VAL A 604 23.53 -16.17 -23.51
CA VAL A 604 24.08 -15.53 -24.70
C VAL A 604 23.72 -14.04 -24.73
N TYR A 605 22.48 -13.72 -24.39
CA TYR A 605 21.98 -12.36 -24.47
C TYR A 605 22.63 -11.45 -23.41
N VAL A 606 22.79 -11.90 -22.18
CA VAL A 606 23.44 -11.08 -21.14
C VAL A 606 24.87 -10.71 -21.50
N LYS A 607 25.62 -11.63 -22.12
CA LYS A 607 26.98 -11.36 -22.60
C LYS A 607 27.03 -10.33 -23.73
N LYS A 608 26.09 -10.42 -24.67
CA LYS A 608 25.96 -9.42 -25.75
C LYS A 608 25.52 -8.07 -25.22
N TRP A 609 24.53 -8.07 -24.30
CA TRP A 609 24.00 -6.89 -23.65
C TRP A 609 25.11 -6.09 -22.93
N GLU A 610 26.01 -6.76 -22.21
CA GLU A 610 27.15 -6.12 -21.58
C GLU A 610 28.01 -5.31 -22.58
N GLY A 611 28.32 -5.90 -23.74
CA GLY A 611 29.08 -5.22 -24.80
C GLY A 611 28.31 -4.09 -25.48
N LEU A 612 26.99 -4.13 -25.52
CA LEU A 612 26.13 -3.11 -26.15
C LEU A 612 25.77 -1.99 -25.16
N GLY A 613 25.42 -2.34 -23.94
CA GLY A 613 24.83 -1.44 -22.94
C GLY A 613 25.84 -0.71 -22.06
N MET A 614 27.06 -1.26 -21.88
CA MET A 614 28.09 -0.61 -21.08
C MET A 614 28.91 0.40 -21.90
N SER A 615 29.37 1.46 -21.24
CA SER A 615 30.19 2.51 -21.86
C SER A 615 31.56 1.99 -22.29
N ARG A 616 32.18 2.65 -23.28
CA ARG A 616 33.54 2.31 -23.77
C ARG A 616 34.59 2.40 -22.66
N ASP A 617 34.48 3.39 -21.77
CA ASP A 617 35.39 3.52 -20.63
C ASP A 617 35.42 2.29 -19.75
N PHE A 618 34.26 1.64 -19.59
CA PHE A 618 34.11 0.36 -18.91
C PHE A 618 34.76 -0.78 -19.69
N LEU A 619 34.41 -0.93 -20.97
CA LEU A 619 34.88 -2.02 -21.84
C LEU A 619 36.40 -1.98 -22.10
N ASP A 620 36.99 -0.79 -22.14
CA ASP A 620 38.43 -0.58 -22.36
C ASP A 620 39.27 -0.68 -21.09
N GLY A 621 38.66 -0.87 -19.91
CA GLY A 621 39.30 -0.94 -18.60
C GLY A 621 40.05 0.36 -18.22
N ARG A 622 39.62 1.50 -18.69
CA ARG A 622 40.25 2.82 -18.45
C ARG A 622 39.85 3.37 -17.08
N GLU A 623 40.61 3.01 -16.06
CA GLU A 623 40.39 3.51 -14.69
C GLU A 623 40.83 4.98 -14.49
N ASN A 624 41.64 5.56 -15.36
CA ASN A 624 42.27 6.85 -15.12
C ASN A 624 42.05 7.86 -16.27
N GLY A 625 41.10 8.77 -16.04
CA GLY A 625 40.90 9.99 -16.82
C GLY A 625 39.63 10.09 -17.66
N GLY A 626 38.78 9.08 -17.68
CA GLY A 626 37.41 9.16 -18.21
C GLY A 626 36.35 9.45 -17.12
N LEU A 627 35.10 9.58 -17.54
CA LEU A 627 33.96 9.77 -16.65
C LEU A 627 33.63 8.54 -15.76
N GLY A 628 34.41 7.44 -15.90
CA GLY A 628 34.16 6.14 -15.24
C GLY A 628 33.21 5.23 -16.04
N GLY A 629 33.30 3.92 -15.81
CA GLY A 629 32.41 2.92 -16.40
C GLY A 629 30.99 3.10 -15.93
N ARG A 630 30.02 2.90 -16.81
CA ARG A 630 28.58 3.03 -16.50
C ARG A 630 27.71 2.32 -17.54
N ALA A 631 26.47 1.99 -17.19
CA ALA A 631 25.46 1.63 -18.14
C ALA A 631 24.96 2.86 -18.90
N LYS A 632 24.90 2.75 -20.23
CA LYS A 632 24.31 3.77 -21.10
C LYS A 632 22.79 3.77 -20.98
N LEU A 633 22.14 4.88 -21.24
CA LEU A 633 20.69 4.94 -21.37
C LEU A 633 20.20 4.11 -22.58
N ALA A 634 20.86 4.31 -23.73
CA ALA A 634 20.62 3.55 -24.95
C ALA A 634 21.93 3.14 -25.59
N TYR A 635 21.97 2.04 -26.32
CA TYR A 635 23.18 1.45 -26.90
C TYR A 635 23.97 2.43 -27.79
N ASP A 636 23.26 3.21 -28.57
CA ASP A 636 23.86 4.14 -29.53
C ASP A 636 24.26 5.50 -28.90
N TRP A 637 23.92 5.70 -27.61
CA TRP A 637 24.18 6.97 -26.96
C TRP A 637 25.29 6.85 -25.93
N GLU A 638 26.55 6.87 -26.42
CA GLU A 638 27.77 6.65 -25.61
C GLU A 638 27.92 7.63 -24.44
N GLY A 639 27.48 8.88 -24.60
CA GLY A 639 27.60 9.92 -23.57
C GLY A 639 26.51 9.81 -22.45
N SER A 640 25.54 8.92 -22.62
CA SER A 640 24.44 8.78 -21.71
C SER A 640 24.76 7.86 -20.52
N TRP A 641 23.86 7.87 -19.55
CA TRP A 641 23.83 6.90 -18.45
C TRP A 641 22.41 6.71 -17.93
N THR A 642 22.16 5.60 -17.24
CA THR A 642 20.88 5.29 -16.58
C THR A 642 21.11 4.66 -15.22
N THR A 643 20.17 4.88 -14.30
CA THR A 643 20.01 4.09 -13.09
C THR A 643 19.51 2.70 -13.51
N LEU A 644 20.35 1.68 -13.32
CA LEU A 644 20.13 0.32 -13.82
C LEU A 644 19.31 -0.49 -12.82
N TYR A 645 18.03 -0.13 -12.65
CA TYR A 645 17.14 -0.74 -11.66
C TYR A 645 16.78 -2.20 -12.00
N SER A 646 16.86 -2.63 -13.25
CA SER A 646 16.61 -4.04 -13.64
C SER A 646 17.59 -5.04 -13.03
N LEU A 647 18.70 -4.60 -12.43
CA LEU A 647 19.60 -5.45 -11.61
C LEU A 647 18.87 -6.04 -10.39
N PHE A 648 17.87 -5.34 -9.85
CA PHE A 648 17.09 -5.84 -8.73
C PHE A 648 16.35 -7.14 -9.09
N ALA A 649 15.84 -7.26 -10.32
CA ALA A 649 15.15 -8.46 -10.77
C ALA A 649 16.08 -9.70 -10.76
N ASP A 650 17.34 -9.57 -11.15
CA ASP A 650 18.35 -10.63 -11.06
C ASP A 650 18.58 -11.08 -9.60
N ALA A 651 18.69 -10.12 -8.70
CA ALA A 651 18.95 -10.40 -7.29
C ALA A 651 17.75 -11.03 -6.57
N ILE A 652 16.53 -10.47 -6.72
CA ILE A 652 15.34 -10.98 -6.05
C ILE A 652 14.94 -12.39 -6.52
N LEU A 653 15.29 -12.75 -7.75
CA LEU A 653 15.10 -14.09 -8.31
C LEU A 653 16.22 -15.07 -7.97
N CYS A 654 17.20 -14.67 -7.17
CA CYS A 654 18.35 -15.51 -6.74
C CYS A 654 19.26 -15.94 -7.90
N PHE A 655 19.40 -15.10 -8.91
CA PHE A 655 20.36 -15.31 -10.01
C PHE A 655 21.73 -14.73 -9.71
N HIS A 656 21.88 -14.09 -8.54
CA HIS A 656 23.14 -13.48 -8.07
C HIS A 656 23.56 -14.07 -6.69
N PRO A 657 23.97 -15.35 -6.63
CA PRO A 657 24.26 -16.04 -5.37
C PRO A 657 25.67 -15.78 -4.79
N GLU A 658 26.63 -15.29 -5.59
CA GLU A 658 28.03 -15.11 -5.15
C GLU A 658 28.24 -13.75 -4.52
N GLY A 659 28.62 -13.70 -3.25
CA GLY A 659 29.01 -12.47 -2.55
C GLY A 659 29.43 -12.64 -1.11
N GLY A 660 28.98 -13.68 -0.45
CA GLY A 660 29.32 -13.92 0.95
C GLY A 660 30.36 -15.02 1.14
N ASN A 661 31.54 -14.71 1.67
CA ASN A 661 32.24 -15.65 2.52
C ASN A 661 31.30 -15.90 3.71
N SER A 662 30.48 -16.91 3.61
CA SER A 662 29.66 -17.38 4.72
C SER A 662 30.59 -17.95 5.81
N SER A 663 31.16 -17.07 6.64
CA SER A 663 31.43 -17.45 8.01
C SER A 663 30.05 -17.65 8.63
N SER A 664 29.68 -18.89 8.86
CA SER A 664 28.53 -19.28 9.64
C SER A 664 28.49 -18.48 10.95
N SER A 665 27.89 -17.31 10.93
CA SER A 665 27.43 -16.71 12.15
C SER A 665 26.19 -17.51 12.53
N SER A 666 26.29 -18.25 13.64
CA SER A 666 25.16 -18.77 14.39
C SER A 666 24.00 -17.79 14.27
N ALA A 667 22.84 -18.29 13.86
CA ALA A 667 21.60 -17.52 13.91
C ALA A 667 21.56 -16.82 15.28
N ASP A 668 21.70 -15.51 15.26
CA ASP A 668 21.55 -14.71 16.46
C ASP A 668 20.09 -14.83 16.90
N GLU A 669 19.93 -15.24 18.15
CA GLU A 669 18.64 -15.45 18.83
C GLU A 669 17.91 -14.11 19.13
N ASP A 670 18.13 -13.06 18.38
CA ASP A 670 17.36 -11.83 18.46
C ASP A 670 16.07 -11.95 17.62
N ALA A 671 15.18 -12.80 18.12
CA ALA A 671 13.81 -12.85 17.60
C ALA A 671 13.15 -11.47 17.78
N ALA A 672 12.49 -11.00 16.73
CA ALA A 672 11.68 -9.79 16.76
C ALA A 672 10.69 -9.79 17.95
N PRO A 673 10.36 -8.63 18.52
CA PRO A 673 9.36 -8.54 19.58
C PRO A 673 8.02 -9.11 19.08
N GLY A 674 7.69 -10.35 19.47
CA GLY A 674 6.50 -11.06 19.02
C GLY A 674 6.75 -12.49 18.56
N GLY A 675 8.01 -12.93 18.44
CA GLY A 675 8.37 -14.34 18.21
C GLY A 675 8.08 -14.93 16.83
N HIS A 676 7.83 -14.08 15.81
CA HIS A 676 7.51 -14.53 14.45
C HIS A 676 8.74 -14.42 13.54
N GLN A 677 9.24 -15.54 13.06
CA GLN A 677 10.21 -15.56 11.96
C GLN A 677 9.47 -15.36 10.65
N GLN A 678 9.97 -14.46 9.81
CA GLN A 678 9.43 -14.25 8.46
C GLN A 678 9.75 -15.45 7.56
N GLN A 679 8.81 -15.76 6.65
CA GLN A 679 9.03 -16.83 5.67
C GLN A 679 10.10 -16.42 4.66
N PRO A 680 11.07 -17.32 4.36
CA PRO A 680 11.96 -17.14 3.22
C PRO A 680 11.17 -17.05 1.91
N LEU A 681 11.64 -16.25 0.96
CA LEU A 681 11.01 -16.13 -0.36
C LEU A 681 11.52 -17.14 -1.39
N THR A 682 12.45 -18.01 -1.02
CA THR A 682 13.01 -19.04 -1.92
C THR A 682 13.39 -20.31 -1.19
N PRO A 683 13.37 -21.47 -1.87
CA PRO A 683 13.82 -22.72 -1.29
C PRO A 683 15.25 -22.61 -0.76
N SER A 684 15.48 -22.99 0.49
CA SER A 684 16.78 -23.27 0.99
C SER A 684 17.36 -24.46 0.20
N GLY A 685 18.43 -24.27 -0.52
CA GLY A 685 19.08 -25.37 -1.24
C GLY A 685 19.42 -25.15 -2.71
N LYS A 686 19.24 -23.98 -3.28
CA LYS A 686 20.01 -23.65 -4.50
C LYS A 686 21.46 -23.58 -4.10
N LYS A 687 22.24 -24.55 -4.58
CA LYS A 687 23.64 -24.73 -4.25
C LYS A 687 24.41 -23.44 -4.53
N GLU A 688 25.25 -23.06 -3.59
CA GLU A 688 26.29 -22.03 -3.62
C GLU A 688 27.27 -22.08 -4.81
N SER A 689 27.06 -22.96 -5.79
CA SER A 689 28.02 -23.23 -6.87
C SER A 689 27.57 -22.80 -8.28
N SER A 690 26.46 -22.08 -8.43
CA SER A 690 26.11 -21.53 -9.74
C SER A 690 26.74 -20.16 -9.91
N PRO A 691 27.42 -19.88 -11.03
CA PRO A 691 27.93 -18.55 -11.30
C PRO A 691 26.78 -17.54 -11.38
N ASN A 692 27.04 -16.31 -10.98
CA ASN A 692 26.09 -15.20 -11.13
C ASN A 692 25.64 -15.05 -12.60
N PHE A 693 24.36 -14.83 -12.82
CA PHE A 693 23.82 -14.61 -14.15
C PHE A 693 24.28 -13.26 -14.70
N ILE A 694 24.14 -12.20 -13.91
CA ILE A 694 24.75 -10.90 -14.23
C ILE A 694 26.08 -10.81 -13.45
N PRO A 695 27.22 -10.50 -14.11
CA PRO A 695 28.52 -10.47 -13.46
C PRO A 695 28.63 -9.40 -12.35
N ASN A 696 29.34 -9.71 -11.26
CA ASN A 696 29.56 -8.81 -10.11
C ASN A 696 30.11 -7.43 -10.50
N HIS A 697 31.00 -7.37 -11.50
CA HIS A 697 31.61 -6.11 -11.91
C HIS A 697 30.59 -5.10 -12.45
N ILE A 698 29.43 -5.54 -12.98
CA ILE A 698 28.36 -4.63 -13.40
C ILE A 698 27.79 -3.90 -12.18
N TYR A 699 27.48 -4.62 -11.10
CA TYR A 699 26.97 -4.05 -9.85
C TYR A 699 27.96 -3.08 -9.21
N THR A 700 29.22 -3.48 -9.14
CA THR A 700 30.31 -2.63 -8.61
C THR A 700 30.49 -1.35 -9.43
N THR A 701 30.48 -1.49 -10.75
CA THR A 701 30.62 -0.34 -11.67
C THR A 701 29.45 0.64 -11.50
N GLN A 702 28.22 0.12 -11.42
CA GLN A 702 27.05 0.98 -11.23
C GLN A 702 27.05 1.67 -9.86
N SER A 703 27.44 0.97 -8.79
CA SER A 703 27.58 1.59 -7.46
C SER A 703 28.59 2.73 -7.44
N LEU A 704 29.74 2.56 -8.13
CA LEU A 704 30.75 3.62 -8.27
C LEU A 704 30.20 4.80 -9.09
N TRP A 705 29.52 4.52 -10.19
CA TRP A 705 28.92 5.57 -11.01
C TRP A 705 27.86 6.37 -10.26
N TYR A 706 26.97 5.69 -9.53
CA TYR A 706 25.91 6.34 -8.76
C TYR A 706 26.48 7.31 -7.73
N SER A 707 27.58 6.96 -7.07
CA SER A 707 28.28 7.88 -6.15
C SER A 707 28.71 9.18 -6.82
N THR A 708 29.04 9.13 -8.13
CA THR A 708 29.40 10.30 -8.92
C THR A 708 28.17 11.11 -9.39
N ALA A 709 27.09 10.41 -9.74
CA ALA A 709 25.85 11.02 -10.26
C ALA A 709 24.93 11.56 -9.15
N MET A 710 25.17 11.20 -7.90
CA MET A 710 24.32 11.51 -6.74
C MET A 710 24.12 13.01 -6.56
N GLN A 711 22.87 13.42 -6.34
CA GLN A 711 22.44 14.79 -6.14
C GLN A 711 21.98 15.05 -4.70
N LYS A 712 21.45 16.24 -4.43
CA LYS A 712 21.03 16.68 -3.09
C LYS A 712 20.02 15.72 -2.40
N TYR A 713 19.03 15.23 -3.16
CA TYR A 713 17.92 14.45 -2.66
C TYR A 713 17.87 13.00 -3.15
N GLY A 714 18.84 12.54 -3.91
CA GLY A 714 18.91 11.18 -4.39
C GLY A 714 19.64 11.06 -5.73
N LEU A 715 19.46 9.89 -6.35
CA LEU A 715 20.06 9.54 -7.62
C LEU A 715 19.11 9.88 -8.77
N PRO A 716 19.48 10.75 -9.73
CA PRO A 716 18.66 10.97 -10.91
C PRO A 716 18.40 9.68 -11.69
N LEU A 717 17.28 9.60 -12.39
CA LEU A 717 16.87 8.42 -13.16
C LEU A 717 17.86 8.12 -14.30
N ASP A 718 18.25 9.12 -15.04
CA ASP A 718 19.19 9.01 -16.16
C ASP A 718 19.79 10.38 -16.55
N SER A 719 20.60 10.37 -17.61
CA SER A 719 21.33 11.55 -18.10
C SER A 719 20.45 12.65 -18.73
N ARG A 720 19.16 12.40 -18.96
CA ARG A 720 18.28 13.37 -19.62
C ARG A 720 17.81 14.49 -18.68
N HIS A 721 17.64 14.17 -17.38
CA HIS A 721 17.02 15.05 -16.40
C HIS A 721 17.64 14.88 -15.00
N LEU A 722 17.37 15.86 -14.12
CA LEU A 722 17.76 15.81 -12.71
C LEU A 722 16.62 15.33 -11.79
N TYR A 723 15.56 14.78 -12.32
CA TYR A 723 14.55 14.10 -11.51
C TYR A 723 14.87 12.61 -11.36
N THR A 724 14.27 12.02 -10.34
CA THR A 724 14.29 10.57 -10.11
C THR A 724 12.88 10.02 -10.00
N LYS A 725 12.77 8.71 -10.19
CA LYS A 725 11.63 7.89 -9.76
C LYS A 725 12.08 7.12 -8.53
N SER A 726 11.41 7.36 -7.39
CA SER A 726 11.79 6.75 -6.10
C SER A 726 11.68 5.23 -6.09
N ASP A 727 10.76 4.68 -6.84
CA ASP A 727 10.59 3.25 -7.04
C ASP A 727 11.86 2.60 -7.62
N TRP A 728 12.36 3.12 -8.73
CA TRP A 728 13.58 2.62 -9.38
C TRP A 728 14.82 2.93 -8.57
N GLU A 729 14.85 4.07 -7.92
CA GLU A 729 15.93 4.43 -7.01
C GLU A 729 16.08 3.41 -5.87
N PHE A 730 14.97 2.96 -5.28
CA PHE A 730 14.99 1.96 -4.20
C PHE A 730 15.31 0.56 -4.68
N GLN A 731 14.91 0.17 -5.89
CA GLN A 731 15.35 -1.08 -6.50
C GLN A 731 16.87 -1.07 -6.75
N ALA A 732 17.41 0.03 -7.28
CA ALA A 732 18.84 0.20 -7.47
C ALA A 732 19.60 0.23 -6.13
N ALA A 733 19.05 0.90 -5.12
CA ALA A 733 19.64 0.96 -3.77
C ALA A 733 19.73 -0.42 -3.12
N ALA A 734 18.73 -1.28 -3.30
CA ALA A 734 18.71 -2.63 -2.71
C ALA A 734 19.92 -3.48 -3.13
N VAL A 735 20.43 -3.27 -4.33
CA VAL A 735 21.54 -4.00 -4.92
C VAL A 735 22.83 -3.18 -5.04
N ALA A 736 22.86 -1.99 -4.46
CA ALA A 736 24.06 -1.14 -4.40
C ALA A 736 24.96 -1.51 -3.22
N SER A 737 26.18 -0.97 -3.23
CA SER A 737 27.08 -1.10 -2.08
C SER A 737 26.41 -0.57 -0.80
N PRO A 738 26.72 -1.14 0.39
CA PRO A 738 26.09 -0.74 1.64
C PRO A 738 26.21 0.77 1.95
N GLU A 739 27.32 1.36 1.57
CA GLU A 739 27.61 2.78 1.78
C GLU A 739 26.71 3.67 0.90
N LEU A 740 26.56 3.30 -0.36
CA LEU A 740 25.70 3.99 -1.32
C LEU A 740 24.23 3.83 -0.97
N ARG A 741 23.81 2.61 -0.59
CA ARG A 741 22.45 2.35 -0.10
C ARG A 741 22.06 3.28 1.04
N ARG A 742 22.92 3.39 2.07
CA ARG A 742 22.70 4.33 3.19
C ARG A 742 22.66 5.79 2.73
N ASP A 743 23.47 6.18 1.75
CA ASP A 743 23.44 7.55 1.24
C ASP A 743 22.14 7.86 0.49
N ILE A 744 21.65 6.94 -0.33
CA ILE A 744 20.35 7.08 -1.01
C ILE A 744 19.23 7.23 0.03
N LEU A 745 19.12 6.31 0.99
CA LEU A 745 18.11 6.37 2.06
C LEU A 745 18.15 7.69 2.81
N ARG A 746 19.33 8.16 3.20
CA ARG A 746 19.51 9.44 3.89
C ARG A 746 19.05 10.63 3.05
N ARG A 747 19.30 10.62 1.73
CA ARG A 747 18.91 11.70 0.80
C ARG A 747 17.41 11.71 0.54
N THR A 748 16.80 10.54 0.36
CA THR A 748 15.35 10.43 0.24
C THR A 748 14.64 10.85 1.54
N ALA A 749 15.16 10.45 2.69
CA ALA A 749 14.67 10.93 3.99
C ALA A 749 14.76 12.46 4.12
N LYS A 750 15.88 13.04 3.67
CA LYS A 750 16.04 14.49 3.60
C LYS A 750 15.04 15.14 2.65
N TRP A 751 14.80 14.54 1.48
CA TRP A 751 13.77 15.02 0.56
C TRP A 751 12.39 15.04 1.22
N VAL A 752 11.97 13.95 1.86
CA VAL A 752 10.69 13.87 2.58
C VAL A 752 10.56 14.96 3.64
N ASN A 753 11.64 15.29 4.35
CA ASN A 753 11.64 16.34 5.36
C ASN A 753 11.66 17.78 4.80
N GLU A 754 12.23 18.01 3.62
CA GLU A 754 12.42 19.36 3.07
C GLU A 754 11.40 19.71 1.98
N THR A 755 10.85 18.74 1.25
CA THR A 755 9.88 19.00 0.19
C THR A 755 8.62 19.67 0.72
N SER A 756 8.03 20.54 -0.09
CA SER A 756 6.80 21.27 0.25
C SER A 756 5.72 20.92 -0.76
N THR A 757 4.68 20.25 -0.29
CA THR A 757 3.51 19.86 -1.09
C THR A 757 2.31 19.71 -0.18
N ASP A 758 1.12 19.81 -0.75
CA ASP A 758 -0.16 19.47 -0.11
C ASP A 758 -0.76 18.16 -0.67
N ARG A 759 0.06 17.38 -1.42
CA ARG A 759 -0.33 16.09 -2.01
C ARG A 759 0.41 14.94 -1.33
N PRO A 760 -0.18 13.74 -1.33
CA PRO A 760 0.53 12.53 -0.89
C PRO A 760 1.86 12.34 -1.62
N MET A 761 2.72 11.51 -1.06
CA MET A 761 4.07 11.29 -1.58
C MET A 761 4.05 10.93 -3.08
N THR A 762 4.85 11.65 -3.87
CA THR A 762 5.10 11.33 -5.28
C THR A 762 6.19 10.27 -5.40
N ASP A 763 6.17 9.53 -6.49
CA ASP A 763 7.28 8.70 -6.94
C ASP A 763 8.26 9.49 -7.82
N LEU A 764 7.82 10.55 -8.50
CA LEU A 764 8.62 11.40 -9.38
C LEU A 764 8.94 12.73 -8.69
N TYR A 765 10.24 13.03 -8.48
CA TYR A 765 10.65 14.28 -7.85
C TYR A 765 12.01 14.79 -8.33
N GLN A 766 12.23 16.10 -8.22
CA GLN A 766 13.53 16.73 -8.53
C GLN A 766 14.56 16.38 -7.46
N THR A 767 15.70 15.85 -7.86
CA THR A 767 16.80 15.53 -6.93
C THR A 767 17.58 16.77 -6.49
N GLU A 768 17.29 17.93 -7.06
CA GLU A 768 17.91 19.22 -6.78
C GLU A 768 16.86 20.30 -6.42
N GLY A 769 17.31 21.50 -6.09
CA GLY A 769 16.47 22.65 -5.79
C GLY A 769 15.64 22.44 -4.53
N SER A 770 14.31 22.55 -4.67
CA SER A 770 13.32 22.35 -3.61
C SER A 770 12.83 20.91 -3.46
N GLY A 771 13.25 19.98 -4.34
CA GLY A 771 12.70 18.63 -4.35
C GLY A 771 11.24 18.56 -4.83
N GLY A 772 10.82 19.50 -5.66
CA GLY A 772 9.44 19.57 -6.15
C GLY A 772 9.10 18.48 -7.18
N PHE A 773 7.82 18.34 -7.50
CA PHE A 773 7.31 17.38 -8.47
C PHE A 773 7.46 17.95 -9.88
N PRO A 774 8.17 17.28 -10.80
CA PRO A 774 8.36 17.76 -12.15
C PRO A 774 7.27 17.26 -13.10
N GLY A 775 6.47 18.09 -13.68
CA GLY A 775 5.55 17.71 -14.75
C GLY A 775 4.33 16.91 -14.29
N PRO A 776 4.16 15.63 -14.64
CA PRO A 776 2.96 14.87 -14.28
C PRO A 776 2.73 14.80 -12.78
N ASP A 777 1.46 14.85 -12.38
CA ASP A 777 1.06 14.80 -10.96
C ASP A 777 1.09 13.36 -10.43
N PHE A 778 2.28 12.77 -10.33
CA PHE A 778 2.51 11.40 -9.84
C PHE A 778 2.49 11.33 -8.31
N PHE A 779 1.33 11.42 -7.70
CA PHE A 779 1.17 11.35 -6.25
C PHE A 779 0.23 10.20 -5.85
N ALA A 780 0.39 9.68 -4.65
CA ALA A 780 -0.38 8.57 -4.07
C ALA A 780 -0.30 7.25 -4.87
N ARG A 781 0.64 7.10 -5.79
CA ARG A 781 0.78 5.90 -6.63
C ARG A 781 1.28 4.70 -5.83
N PRO A 782 0.82 3.47 -6.14
CA PRO A 782 1.27 2.25 -5.46
C PRO A 782 2.72 1.85 -5.78
N VAL A 783 3.33 2.43 -6.81
CA VAL A 783 4.71 2.14 -7.23
C VAL A 783 5.76 2.34 -6.13
N VAL A 784 5.46 3.18 -5.12
CA VAL A 784 6.31 3.33 -3.92
C VAL A 784 6.46 2.04 -3.10
N GLY A 785 5.75 0.98 -3.46
CA GLY A 785 5.99 -0.37 -2.94
C GLY A 785 7.42 -0.86 -3.13
N SER A 786 8.16 -0.29 -4.11
CA SER A 786 9.60 -0.52 -4.28
C SER A 786 10.45 -0.06 -3.08
N PHE A 787 9.93 0.76 -2.17
CA PHE A 787 10.63 1.06 -0.91
C PHE A 787 10.87 -0.21 -0.08
N PHE A 788 10.10 -1.27 -0.33
CA PHE A 788 10.29 -2.58 0.26
C PHE A 788 11.35 -3.45 -0.44
N SER A 789 12.03 -2.97 -1.47
CA SER A 789 12.98 -3.77 -2.26
C SER A 789 14.10 -4.38 -1.40
N GLY A 790 14.70 -3.60 -0.51
CA GLY A 790 15.73 -4.12 0.42
C GLY A 790 15.17 -5.16 1.39
N LEU A 791 13.96 -4.96 1.91
CA LEU A 791 13.29 -5.88 2.83
C LEU A 791 12.88 -7.19 2.14
N ALA A 792 12.33 -7.11 0.94
CA ALA A 792 11.98 -8.28 0.14
C ALA A 792 13.23 -9.08 -0.26
N LEU A 793 14.30 -8.38 -0.65
CA LEU A 793 15.59 -9.00 -1.00
C LEU A 793 16.21 -9.73 0.19
N GLY A 794 16.17 -9.15 1.39
CA GLY A 794 16.67 -9.80 2.61
C GLY A 794 15.98 -11.13 2.92
N ARG A 795 14.75 -11.32 2.43
CA ARG A 795 13.98 -12.58 2.59
C ARG A 795 14.16 -13.55 1.42
N ALA A 796 14.68 -13.08 0.28
CA ALA A 796 14.90 -13.91 -0.89
C ALA A 796 16.04 -14.92 -0.64
N CYS A 797 16.12 -15.94 -1.48
CA CYS A 797 17.22 -16.94 -1.49
C CYS A 797 17.38 -17.67 -0.14
N GLY A 798 16.28 -17.98 0.51
CA GLY A 798 16.30 -18.62 1.81
C GLY A 798 16.72 -17.70 2.97
N GLY A 799 16.54 -16.38 2.82
CA GLY A 799 16.95 -15.37 3.78
C GLY A 799 18.38 -14.84 3.59
N HIS A 800 18.98 -15.12 2.44
CA HIS A 800 20.36 -14.75 2.13
C HIS A 800 20.46 -13.88 0.85
N GLY A 801 19.34 -13.33 0.37
CA GLY A 801 19.30 -12.60 -0.89
C GLY A 801 20.10 -11.30 -0.92
N ASP A 802 20.33 -10.70 0.24
CA ASP A 802 21.10 -9.47 0.38
C ASP A 802 22.58 -9.71 0.78
N ASP A 803 23.00 -10.96 1.02
CA ASP A 803 24.38 -11.28 1.45
C ASP A 803 25.43 -10.81 0.43
N ALA A 804 25.11 -10.90 -0.86
CA ALA A 804 25.98 -10.43 -1.94
C ALA A 804 26.20 -8.90 -1.92
N PHE A 805 25.35 -8.16 -1.19
CA PHE A 805 25.30 -6.69 -1.19
C PHE A 805 25.53 -6.08 0.21
N ARG A 806 25.97 -6.89 1.19
CA ARG A 806 26.30 -6.48 2.57
C ARG A 806 27.68 -5.90 2.75
#